data_417b0092d4e97c9489c81cdd2e78cefb
#
_entry.id   417b0092d4e97c9489c81cdd2e78cefb
#
_cell.length_a   1.000
_cell.length_b   1.000
_cell.length_c   1.000
_cell.angle_alpha   90.00
_cell.angle_beta   90.00
_cell.angle_gamma   90.00
#
_symmetry.space_group_name_H-M   'P 1'
#
loop_
_entity.id
_entity.type
_entity.pdbx_description
1 polymer ?
#
loop_
_entity_poly.entity_id
_entity_poly.type
_entity_poly.pdbx_seq_one_letter_code
_entity_poly.pdbx_strand_id
1 'polypeptide(L)'
;MRLQIQIGIECIVIPCSEDELVHTVALRTVAKMRKLRSALVRPPGGKQYEEIRRTVGNSLIDPEDRVGDVLKDGDFVILVVHRDETEEEKERRRQIELETTRVTLERLDKPRKIKFDFDLAPEVPMTDKPTKLLVLDGASLTPADLVRCEKGECVIQLSMEAEERVRKGRALLEKIATEHRAVYGVTTGFGIFSNVRIADDKLKKLQLNLIRSHSTAYGQPLHPSKARMLLALRINVLAKGYSGISLENVKKMVAAFNAFCVSYVPQQGTVGCSGDLAPLAHLALGLLGEGKMWSPSTGWEDAAIVLKKHNLTPLELGPKEGLALINGTQMVTALGAYAVERAHNVARQADVIAALSLDVLKGTTRAFDPDIHRIRPHKGQILSARRLRSLLHSDANPSQIAESHRNCNKVQDAYTLRCVPQVHGIVHDTIEFVHGIITTEMNSATDNPLVFADREEIISGGNFHGEYPAKALDYLAIAVHELAQMSERRLERLVNNQLSGLPTFLTPDGGLNSGLMTVQLCAASLVSENKVLCHPSSVDSIPTSCNQEDHVSMGGFSARKALTVIEHVEAVLAMELLAGCQGIEFLKPLISTAPLNKVYQLVRSVSKPLVEDRFLQPDIEDVIQLVRDNKIWECVQPHLKTLREMEELDPDALRVDAKTPTGIVMSERLETPAHDSASNSDEHSDEYTDRDTSN
;
A
#
# COMPACT_ATOMS: atom_id res chain seq x y z
N MET A 1 14.71 47.89 -3.57
CA MET A 1 14.59 46.44 -3.33
C MET A 1 15.04 46.13 -1.89
N ARG A 2 14.49 45.09 -1.28
CA ARG A 2 14.90 44.62 0.06
C ARG A 2 15.21 43.14 -0.04
N LEU A 3 16.44 42.78 0.31
CA LEU A 3 16.86 41.36 0.32
C LEU A 3 16.94 40.86 1.76
N GLN A 4 16.51 39.61 1.93
CA GLN A 4 16.67 38.87 3.18
C GLN A 4 17.92 38.00 3.06
N ILE A 5 18.96 38.34 3.81
CA ILE A 5 20.26 37.66 3.73
C ILE A 5 20.47 36.84 5.00
N GLN A 6 20.65 35.53 4.83
CA GLN A 6 20.92 34.58 5.89
C GLN A 6 22.43 34.33 6.03
N ILE A 7 22.94 34.45 7.28
CA ILE A 7 24.30 34.09 7.64
C ILE A 7 24.22 33.13 8.82
N GLY A 8 24.54 31.88 8.61
CA GLY A 8 24.32 30.85 9.61
C GLY A 8 22.84 30.72 10.00
N ILE A 9 22.50 30.89 11.28
CA ILE A 9 21.14 30.87 11.81
C ILE A 9 20.46 32.24 11.83
N GLU A 10 21.15 33.32 11.47
CA GLU A 10 20.63 34.68 11.53
C GLU A 10 20.18 35.19 10.15
N CYS A 11 19.11 35.95 10.13
CA CYS A 11 18.58 36.59 8.93
C CYS A 11 18.54 38.11 9.08
N ILE A 12 19.05 38.84 8.10
CA ILE A 12 19.08 40.30 8.10
C ILE A 12 18.41 40.81 6.81
N VAL A 13 17.58 41.83 6.93
CA VAL A 13 17.01 42.53 5.78
C VAL A 13 17.90 43.72 5.44
N ILE A 14 18.39 43.77 4.22
CA ILE A 14 19.24 44.84 3.68
C ILE A 14 18.54 45.53 2.52
N PRO A 15 18.31 46.85 2.58
CA PRO A 15 17.86 47.59 1.42
C PRO A 15 19.01 47.74 0.42
N CYS A 16 18.71 47.51 -0.88
CA CYS A 16 19.65 47.64 -1.97
C CYS A 16 18.97 48.23 -3.23
N SER A 17 19.74 48.78 -4.15
CA SER A 17 19.28 49.20 -5.47
C SER A 17 19.47 48.06 -6.48
N GLU A 18 18.73 48.08 -7.59
CA GLU A 18 18.85 47.10 -8.66
C GLU A 18 20.18 47.16 -9.41
N ASP A 19 20.77 48.35 -9.47
CA ASP A 19 22.05 48.58 -10.14
C ASP A 19 23.29 48.27 -9.24
N GLU A 20 23.07 47.92 -8.00
CA GLU A 20 24.16 47.63 -7.05
C GLU A 20 24.72 46.21 -7.31
N LEU A 21 26.07 46.08 -7.28
CA LEU A 21 26.71 44.78 -7.43
C LEU A 21 26.44 43.89 -6.21
N VAL A 22 26.21 42.61 -6.41
CA VAL A 22 25.98 41.61 -5.36
C VAL A 22 27.08 41.59 -4.35
N HIS A 23 28.36 41.75 -4.78
CA HIS A 23 29.51 41.87 -3.93
C HIS A 23 29.40 43.03 -2.92
N THR A 24 28.93 44.20 -3.37
CA THR A 24 28.79 45.39 -2.49
C THR A 24 27.73 45.17 -1.40
N VAL A 25 26.62 44.53 -1.76
CA VAL A 25 25.57 44.17 -0.80
C VAL A 25 26.09 43.16 0.23
N ALA A 26 26.84 42.14 -0.22
CA ALA A 26 27.45 41.13 0.64
C ALA A 26 28.42 41.76 1.63
N LEU A 27 29.33 42.65 1.20
CA LEU A 27 30.27 43.37 2.07
C LEU A 27 29.54 44.22 3.11
N ARG A 28 28.51 44.96 2.72
CA ARG A 28 27.69 45.78 3.61
C ARG A 28 26.96 44.93 4.66
N THR A 29 26.50 43.72 4.27
CA THR A 29 25.87 42.76 5.16
C THR A 29 26.85 42.26 6.22
N VAL A 30 28.05 41.83 5.81
CA VAL A 30 29.11 41.40 6.74
C VAL A 30 29.52 42.55 7.68
N ALA A 31 29.63 43.76 7.17
CA ALA A 31 29.96 44.92 8.01
C ALA A 31 28.86 45.23 9.06
N LYS A 32 27.59 45.09 8.68
CA LYS A 32 26.45 45.25 9.59
C LYS A 32 26.42 44.16 10.68
N MET A 33 26.70 42.92 10.32
CA MET A 33 26.79 41.80 11.26
C MET A 33 27.94 41.95 12.25
N ARG A 34 29.12 42.43 11.79
CA ARG A 34 30.27 42.73 12.68
C ARG A 34 29.97 43.79 13.70
N LYS A 35 29.14 44.78 13.41
CA LYS A 35 28.68 45.78 14.39
C LYS A 35 27.70 45.18 15.41
N LEU A 36 27.00 44.15 15.06
CA LEU A 36 26.03 43.48 15.93
C LEU A 36 26.65 42.38 16.79
N ARG A 37 27.75 41.74 16.32
CA ARG A 37 28.47 40.70 17.07
C ARG A 37 29.99 40.77 16.82
N SER A 38 30.80 40.79 17.89
CA SER A 38 32.25 40.85 17.82
C SER A 38 33.00 39.61 17.33
N ALA A 39 32.26 38.55 16.92
CA ALA A 39 32.81 37.20 16.66
C ALA A 39 32.84 36.76 15.19
N LEU A 40 32.54 37.64 14.23
CA LEU A 40 32.65 37.31 12.79
C LEU A 40 34.07 37.62 12.29
N VAL A 41 34.77 36.61 11.86
CA VAL A 41 36.19 36.64 11.53
C VAL A 41 36.42 36.76 10.01
N ARG A 42 37.59 37.20 9.59
CA ARG A 42 37.98 37.42 8.20
C ARG A 42 38.40 36.09 7.54
N PRO A 43 37.89 35.77 6.34
CA PRO A 43 38.37 34.62 5.61
C PRO A 43 39.79 34.77 5.09
N PRO A 44 40.55 33.68 4.90
CA PRO A 44 41.90 33.74 4.34
C PRO A 44 41.88 34.36 2.93
N GLY A 45 42.85 35.24 2.64
CA GLY A 45 42.99 35.83 1.30
C GLY A 45 42.25 37.15 1.08
N GLY A 46 41.74 37.81 2.13
CA GLY A 46 41.14 39.16 2.04
C GLY A 46 39.67 39.21 1.61
N LYS A 47 39.06 38.10 1.22
CA LYS A 47 37.60 37.99 0.98
C LYS A 47 36.85 38.01 2.32
N GLN A 48 35.71 38.68 2.36
CA GLN A 48 34.91 38.82 3.58
C GLN A 48 33.77 37.78 3.65
N TYR A 49 33.55 37.06 2.59
CA TYR A 49 32.64 35.94 2.49
C TYR A 49 33.19 34.94 1.44
N GLU A 50 32.73 33.71 1.48
CA GLU A 50 33.21 32.62 0.62
C GLU A 50 32.32 32.46 -0.62
N GLU A 51 31.01 32.38 -0.42
CA GLU A 51 30.02 32.14 -1.46
C GLU A 51 28.73 32.92 -1.18
N ILE A 52 27.99 33.19 -2.27
CA ILE A 52 26.63 33.70 -2.23
C ILE A 52 25.74 32.69 -2.98
N ARG A 53 24.67 32.26 -2.32
CA ARG A 53 23.73 31.28 -2.92
C ARG A 53 22.31 31.75 -2.81
N ARG A 54 21.47 31.43 -3.81
CA ARG A 54 20.01 31.52 -3.68
C ARG A 54 19.49 30.42 -2.76
N THR A 55 18.53 30.72 -1.93
CA THR A 55 17.85 29.70 -1.10
C THR A 55 16.99 28.77 -1.95
N VAL A 56 16.41 29.27 -3.03
CA VAL A 56 15.65 28.46 -4.00
C VAL A 56 16.61 27.97 -5.10
N GLY A 57 16.80 26.64 -5.18
CA GLY A 57 17.67 25.99 -6.15
C GLY A 57 19.15 25.92 -5.78
N ASN A 58 19.56 26.49 -4.67
CA ASN A 58 20.93 26.44 -4.12
C ASN A 58 22.04 26.81 -5.15
N SER A 59 21.71 27.67 -6.13
CA SER A 59 22.64 28.09 -7.19
C SER A 59 23.59 29.18 -6.69
N LEU A 60 24.85 29.09 -7.10
CA LEU A 60 25.85 30.15 -6.89
C LEU A 60 25.45 31.42 -7.65
N ILE A 61 25.72 32.58 -7.06
CA ILE A 61 25.53 33.91 -7.66
C ILE A 61 26.91 34.52 -7.85
N ASP A 62 27.18 35.05 -9.05
CA ASP A 62 28.43 35.71 -9.33
C ASP A 62 28.48 37.04 -8.53
N PRO A 63 29.56 37.28 -7.78
CA PRO A 63 29.72 38.53 -7.01
C PRO A 63 29.73 39.82 -7.89
N GLU A 64 30.06 39.73 -9.14
CA GLU A 64 30.11 40.85 -10.10
C GLU A 64 28.76 41.13 -10.81
N ASP A 65 27.74 40.26 -10.59
CA ASP A 65 26.42 40.51 -11.10
C ASP A 65 25.72 41.71 -10.46
N ARG A 66 24.88 42.40 -11.18
CA ARG A 66 23.98 43.41 -10.63
C ARG A 66 22.80 42.74 -9.93
N VAL A 67 22.39 43.33 -8.81
CA VAL A 67 21.31 42.77 -7.97
C VAL A 67 20.01 42.59 -8.78
N GLY A 68 19.63 43.56 -9.61
CA GLY A 68 18.42 43.53 -10.41
C GLY A 68 18.42 42.49 -11.51
N ASP A 69 19.60 42.06 -11.99
CA ASP A 69 19.73 41.05 -13.04
C ASP A 69 19.51 39.61 -12.52
N VAL A 70 19.85 39.37 -11.25
CA VAL A 70 19.88 38.03 -10.69
C VAL A 70 18.91 37.79 -9.52
N LEU A 71 18.39 38.85 -8.87
CA LEU A 71 17.54 38.77 -7.68
C LEU A 71 16.29 39.64 -7.82
N LYS A 72 15.21 39.25 -7.14
CA LYS A 72 13.93 39.99 -7.07
C LYS A 72 13.66 40.51 -5.66
N ASP A 73 12.77 41.48 -5.55
CA ASP A 73 12.36 42.00 -4.25
C ASP A 73 11.79 40.91 -3.35
N GLY A 74 12.33 40.78 -2.15
CA GLY A 74 11.97 39.75 -1.20
C GLY A 74 12.75 38.43 -1.32
N ASP A 75 13.67 38.26 -2.29
CA ASP A 75 14.46 37.05 -2.42
C ASP A 75 15.34 36.81 -1.17
N PHE A 76 15.44 35.54 -0.82
CA PHE A 76 16.32 35.04 0.24
C PHE A 76 17.67 34.62 -0.35
N VAL A 77 18.75 35.11 0.26
CA VAL A 77 20.13 34.83 -0.14
C VAL A 77 20.92 34.30 1.06
N ILE A 78 21.70 33.25 0.85
CA ILE A 78 22.61 32.71 1.85
C ILE A 78 24.01 33.26 1.59
N LEU A 79 24.59 33.92 2.58
CA LEU A 79 25.97 34.37 2.57
C LEU A 79 26.82 33.44 3.47
N VAL A 80 27.74 32.70 2.83
CA VAL A 80 28.64 31.79 3.55
C VAL A 80 29.88 32.60 4.00
N VAL A 81 30.07 32.73 5.29
CA VAL A 81 31.18 33.48 5.90
C VAL A 81 32.06 32.52 6.68
N HIS A 82 33.36 32.55 6.42
CA HIS A 82 34.34 31.78 7.19
C HIS A 82 34.47 32.31 8.62
N ARG A 83 34.51 31.38 9.58
CA ARG A 83 34.92 31.63 10.95
C ARG A 83 36.37 31.16 11.12
N ASP A 84 37.29 32.02 11.63
CA ASP A 84 38.63 31.53 12.01
C ASP A 84 38.47 30.56 13.18
N GLU A 85 38.79 29.31 12.94
CA GLU A 85 38.89 28.29 13.99
C GLU A 85 40.21 28.52 14.77
N THR A 86 40.11 28.40 16.08
CA THR A 86 41.33 28.39 16.93
C THR A 86 42.16 27.12 16.60
N GLU A 87 43.47 27.16 16.90
CA GLU A 87 44.31 25.97 16.65
C GLU A 87 43.82 24.74 17.44
N GLU A 88 43.18 24.93 18.60
CA GLU A 88 42.53 23.85 19.36
C GLU A 88 41.30 23.29 18.64
N GLU A 89 40.49 24.16 17.99
CA GLU A 89 39.34 23.73 17.22
C GLU A 89 39.76 23.00 15.95
N LYS A 90 40.83 23.43 15.28
CA LYS A 90 41.41 22.75 14.11
C LYS A 90 41.97 21.37 14.48
N GLU A 91 42.67 21.28 15.62
CA GLU A 91 43.21 20.00 16.09
C GLU A 91 42.10 19.04 16.50
N ARG A 92 41.04 19.53 17.15
CA ARG A 92 39.87 18.74 17.51
C ARG A 92 39.12 18.23 16.25
N ARG A 93 39.03 19.06 15.22
CA ARG A 93 38.46 18.67 13.92
C ARG A 93 39.31 17.64 13.24
N ARG A 94 40.65 17.79 13.20
CA ARG A 94 41.57 16.77 12.69
C ARG A 94 41.46 15.45 13.44
N GLN A 95 41.30 15.46 14.74
CA GLN A 95 41.11 14.24 15.53
C GLN A 95 39.77 13.60 15.23
N ILE A 96 38.68 14.36 15.07
CA ILE A 96 37.39 13.84 14.68
C ILE A 96 37.42 13.29 13.25
N GLU A 97 38.08 13.94 12.29
CA GLU A 97 38.28 13.46 10.92
C GLU A 97 39.15 12.20 10.88
N LEU A 98 40.23 12.12 11.67
CA LEU A 98 41.07 10.95 11.81
C LEU A 98 40.31 9.78 12.45
N GLU A 99 39.52 10.02 13.49
CA GLU A 99 38.66 9.01 14.13
C GLU A 99 37.54 8.54 13.19
N THR A 100 36.90 9.45 12.47
CA THR A 100 35.88 9.15 11.47
C THR A 100 36.47 8.37 10.30
N THR A 101 37.66 8.74 9.83
CA THR A 101 38.41 8.04 8.78
C THR A 101 38.85 6.65 9.24
N ARG A 102 39.36 6.54 10.49
CA ARG A 102 39.74 5.26 11.09
C ARG A 102 38.54 4.32 11.25
N VAL A 103 37.42 4.82 11.77
CA VAL A 103 36.15 4.07 11.90
C VAL A 103 35.60 3.70 10.51
N THR A 104 35.78 4.56 9.50
CA THR A 104 35.37 4.30 8.13
C THR A 104 36.29 3.26 7.46
N LEU A 105 37.62 3.33 7.69
CA LEU A 105 38.57 2.33 7.18
C LEU A 105 38.43 0.99 7.89
N GLU A 106 38.22 0.95 9.21
CA GLU A 106 37.92 -0.30 9.94
C GLU A 106 36.57 -0.92 9.54
N ARG A 107 35.63 -0.09 9.05
CA ARG A 107 34.40 -0.56 8.42
C ARG A 107 34.58 -1.04 6.98
N LEU A 108 35.58 -0.50 6.26
CA LEU A 108 35.88 -0.89 4.87
C LEU A 108 36.80 -2.13 4.79
N ASP A 109 37.64 -2.39 5.82
CA ASP A 109 38.51 -3.56 5.89
C ASP A 109 37.80 -4.87 6.30
N LYS A 110 36.60 -4.78 6.85
CA LYS A 110 35.72 -5.95 6.90
C LYS A 110 35.06 -6.03 5.51
N PRO A 111 35.21 -7.16 4.77
CA PRO A 111 34.45 -7.32 3.56
C PRO A 111 32.98 -7.15 3.93
N ARG A 112 32.44 -5.97 3.67
CA ARG A 112 31.00 -5.80 3.61
C ARG A 112 30.58 -6.77 2.49
N LYS A 113 30.05 -7.92 2.89
CA LYS A 113 28.94 -8.44 2.15
C LYS A 113 27.97 -7.27 2.16
N ILE A 114 27.92 -6.50 1.06
CA ILE A 114 26.79 -5.67 0.77
C ILE A 114 25.68 -6.71 0.73
N LYS A 115 24.96 -6.82 1.85
CA LYS A 115 23.65 -7.40 1.84
C LYS A 115 22.89 -6.39 1.01
N PHE A 116 22.82 -6.64 -0.30
CA PHE A 116 21.71 -6.12 -1.05
C PHE A 116 20.48 -6.60 -0.29
N ASP A 117 19.40 -5.83 -0.26
CA ASP A 117 18.11 -6.23 0.31
C ASP A 117 17.59 -7.60 -0.19
N PHE A 118 18.31 -8.25 -1.10
CA PHE A 118 18.17 -9.65 -1.50
C PHE A 118 18.38 -10.66 -0.35
N ASP A 119 19.14 -10.31 0.69
CA ASP A 119 19.34 -11.16 1.88
C ASP A 119 18.26 -10.93 2.94
N LEU A 120 17.42 -9.89 2.78
CA LEU A 120 16.20 -9.65 3.55
C LEU A 120 14.96 -10.31 2.89
N ALA A 121 15.12 -11.51 2.31
CA ALA A 121 14.00 -12.40 2.35
C ALA A 121 13.72 -12.63 3.84
N PRO A 122 12.62 -12.12 4.44
CA PRO A 122 12.28 -12.53 5.77
C PRO A 122 12.36 -14.05 5.76
N GLU A 123 12.91 -14.64 6.79
CA GLU A 123 12.73 -16.05 7.02
C GLU A 123 11.21 -16.27 7.00
N VAL A 124 10.70 -16.59 5.81
CA VAL A 124 9.33 -17.10 5.73
C VAL A 124 9.42 -18.32 6.61
N PRO A 125 8.67 -18.40 7.71
CA PRO A 125 8.55 -19.64 8.43
C PRO A 125 7.78 -20.58 7.50
N MET A 126 8.51 -21.12 6.52
CA MET A 126 8.01 -22.16 5.66
C MET A 126 7.92 -23.36 6.58
N THR A 127 6.69 -23.67 6.95
CA THR A 127 6.44 -24.91 7.68
C THR A 127 7.07 -26.03 6.88
N ASP A 128 8.07 -26.71 7.44
CA ASP A 128 8.81 -27.81 6.79
C ASP A 128 7.89 -28.96 6.34
N LYS A 129 6.58 -28.84 6.58
CA LYS A 129 5.55 -29.80 6.19
C LYS A 129 4.30 -29.05 5.72
N PRO A 130 4.07 -28.99 4.38
CA PRO A 130 2.78 -28.55 3.87
C PRO A 130 1.67 -29.39 4.47
N THR A 131 0.66 -28.73 5.04
CA THR A 131 -0.43 -29.38 5.76
C THR A 131 -1.62 -29.69 4.86
N LYS A 132 -1.67 -29.13 3.65
CA LYS A 132 -2.80 -29.21 2.74
C LYS A 132 -2.39 -29.62 1.32
N LEU A 133 -3.14 -30.59 0.75
CA LEU A 133 -3.10 -30.89 -0.66
C LEU A 133 -4.12 -29.97 -1.38
N LEU A 134 -3.67 -29.20 -2.36
CA LEU A 134 -4.51 -28.41 -3.23
C LEU A 134 -4.56 -29.07 -4.62
N VAL A 135 -5.76 -29.50 -5.01
CA VAL A 135 -6.00 -30.13 -6.32
C VAL A 135 -6.36 -29.04 -7.32
N LEU A 136 -5.53 -28.86 -8.35
CA LEU A 136 -5.76 -27.88 -9.40
C LEU A 136 -6.55 -28.51 -10.55
N ASP A 137 -7.75 -28.00 -10.77
CA ASP A 137 -8.66 -28.40 -11.82
C ASP A 137 -8.87 -27.33 -12.92
N GLY A 138 -8.22 -26.16 -12.74
CA GLY A 138 -8.37 -25.00 -13.64
C GLY A 138 -9.64 -24.17 -13.42
N ALA A 139 -10.50 -24.51 -12.44
CA ALA A 139 -11.84 -23.90 -12.32
C ALA A 139 -12.25 -23.51 -10.89
N SER A 140 -11.64 -24.09 -9.86
CA SER A 140 -12.11 -23.97 -8.48
C SER A 140 -11.16 -23.26 -7.51
N LEU A 141 -10.06 -22.70 -8.00
CA LEU A 141 -9.05 -22.01 -7.18
C LEU A 141 -9.62 -20.71 -6.59
N THR A 142 -9.41 -20.47 -5.30
CA THR A 142 -9.82 -19.24 -4.61
C THR A 142 -8.62 -18.35 -4.29
N PRO A 143 -8.81 -17.02 -4.13
CA PRO A 143 -7.76 -16.13 -3.66
C PRO A 143 -7.13 -16.60 -2.34
N ALA A 144 -7.95 -17.09 -1.40
CA ALA A 144 -7.49 -17.63 -0.13
C ALA A 144 -6.60 -18.88 -0.31
N ASP A 145 -6.91 -19.78 -1.26
CA ASP A 145 -6.05 -20.93 -1.54
C ASP A 145 -4.70 -20.50 -2.12
N LEU A 146 -4.69 -19.46 -2.96
CA LEU A 146 -3.47 -18.91 -3.52
C LEU A 146 -2.58 -18.27 -2.44
N VAL A 147 -3.19 -17.56 -1.46
CA VAL A 147 -2.46 -17.02 -0.28
C VAL A 147 -1.90 -18.15 0.59
N ARG A 148 -2.59 -19.29 0.73
CA ARG A 148 -2.01 -20.47 1.41
C ARG A 148 -0.80 -21.04 0.65
N CYS A 149 -0.81 -20.99 -0.68
CA CYS A 149 0.37 -21.32 -1.48
C CYS A 149 1.55 -20.37 -1.19
N GLU A 150 1.27 -19.09 -1.02
CA GLU A 150 2.24 -18.06 -0.63
C GLU A 150 2.91 -18.39 0.70
N LYS A 151 2.13 -18.76 1.70
CA LYS A 151 2.60 -19.12 3.05
C LYS A 151 3.32 -20.48 3.13
N GLY A 152 3.41 -21.22 2.03
CA GLY A 152 4.03 -22.54 2.01
C GLY A 152 3.18 -23.67 2.61
N GLU A 153 1.90 -23.41 2.91
CA GLU A 153 1.00 -24.37 3.56
C GLU A 153 0.51 -25.50 2.63
N CYS A 154 0.73 -25.34 1.30
CA CYS A 154 0.17 -26.26 0.31
C CYS A 154 1.23 -26.94 -0.54
N VAL A 155 1.00 -28.23 -0.84
CA VAL A 155 1.46 -28.88 -2.05
C VAL A 155 0.33 -28.92 -3.07
N ILE A 156 0.67 -28.95 -4.37
CA ILE A 156 -0.32 -28.98 -5.45
C ILE A 156 -0.27 -30.29 -6.21
N GLN A 157 -1.39 -30.67 -6.78
CA GLN A 157 -1.55 -31.80 -7.69
C GLN A 157 -2.61 -31.44 -8.75
N LEU A 158 -2.47 -31.95 -9.97
CA LEU A 158 -3.53 -31.86 -10.98
C LEU A 158 -4.64 -32.83 -10.68
N SER A 159 -5.89 -32.46 -11.00
CA SER A 159 -6.98 -33.44 -11.04
C SER A 159 -6.80 -34.39 -12.25
N MET A 160 -7.40 -35.58 -12.17
CA MET A 160 -7.33 -36.56 -13.26
C MET A 160 -8.00 -36.01 -14.55
N GLU A 161 -9.06 -35.26 -14.39
CA GLU A 161 -9.79 -34.61 -15.49
C GLU A 161 -8.96 -33.51 -16.14
N ALA A 162 -8.18 -32.76 -15.34
CA ALA A 162 -7.25 -31.76 -15.84
C ALA A 162 -6.10 -32.41 -16.63
N GLU A 163 -5.52 -33.49 -16.13
CA GLU A 163 -4.49 -34.24 -16.89
C GLU A 163 -5.00 -34.72 -18.24
N GLU A 164 -6.26 -35.22 -18.29
CA GLU A 164 -6.86 -35.68 -19.53
C GLU A 164 -7.13 -34.54 -20.52
N ARG A 165 -7.63 -33.39 -20.04
CA ARG A 165 -7.79 -32.20 -20.91
C ARG A 165 -6.46 -31.72 -21.48
N VAL A 166 -5.42 -31.69 -20.68
CA VAL A 166 -4.06 -31.31 -21.13
C VAL A 166 -3.55 -32.27 -22.20
N ARG A 167 -3.74 -33.61 -22.04
CA ARG A 167 -3.33 -34.60 -23.04
C ARG A 167 -4.08 -34.41 -24.37
N LYS A 168 -5.41 -34.22 -24.32
CA LYS A 168 -6.23 -33.98 -25.51
C LYS A 168 -5.82 -32.71 -26.26
N GLY A 169 -5.64 -31.59 -25.54
CA GLY A 169 -5.19 -30.34 -26.14
C GLY A 169 -3.80 -30.46 -26.78
N ARG A 170 -2.88 -31.19 -26.17
CA ARG A 170 -1.55 -31.45 -26.72
C ARG A 170 -1.60 -32.32 -27.95
N ALA A 171 -2.38 -33.42 -27.95
CA ALA A 171 -2.51 -34.34 -29.07
C ALA A 171 -3.05 -33.62 -30.33
N LEU A 172 -4.06 -32.76 -30.18
CA LEU A 172 -4.56 -31.96 -31.29
C LEU A 172 -3.49 -31.04 -31.86
N LEU A 173 -2.72 -30.34 -30.97
CA LEU A 173 -1.69 -29.43 -31.42
C LEU A 173 -0.56 -30.15 -32.18
N GLU A 174 -0.15 -31.33 -31.74
CA GLU A 174 0.85 -32.14 -32.42
C GLU A 174 0.36 -32.62 -33.79
N LYS A 175 -0.90 -33.06 -33.90
CA LYS A 175 -1.55 -33.37 -35.17
C LYS A 175 -1.47 -32.18 -36.15
N ILE A 176 -1.89 -31.01 -35.72
CA ILE A 176 -1.90 -29.80 -36.55
C ILE A 176 -0.48 -29.33 -36.92
N ALA A 177 0.52 -29.47 -36.03
CA ALA A 177 1.89 -29.15 -36.33
C ALA A 177 2.48 -30.01 -37.48
N THR A 178 2.02 -31.26 -37.62
CA THR A 178 2.44 -32.16 -38.71
C THR A 178 1.69 -31.94 -40.04
N GLU A 179 0.53 -31.26 -40.04
CA GLU A 179 -0.27 -30.99 -41.23
C GLU A 179 0.29 -29.85 -42.11
N HIS A 180 1.42 -29.25 -41.78
CA HIS A 180 2.03 -28.15 -42.52
C HIS A 180 1.11 -26.91 -42.69
N ARG A 181 0.12 -26.73 -41.86
CA ARG A 181 -0.77 -25.56 -41.87
C ARG A 181 -0.10 -24.38 -41.18
N ALA A 182 -0.34 -23.16 -41.65
CA ALA A 182 0.08 -21.94 -40.94
C ALA A 182 -0.89 -21.70 -39.78
N VAL A 183 -0.43 -21.89 -38.55
CA VAL A 183 -1.19 -21.65 -37.32
C VAL A 183 -0.38 -20.73 -36.44
N TYR A 184 -0.98 -19.60 -36.02
CA TYR A 184 -0.33 -18.59 -35.19
C TYR A 184 0.30 -19.21 -33.96
N GLY A 185 1.57 -18.87 -33.71
CA GLY A 185 2.30 -19.31 -32.52
C GLY A 185 2.63 -20.79 -32.44
N VAL A 186 2.18 -21.58 -33.42
CA VAL A 186 2.51 -23.01 -33.55
C VAL A 186 3.53 -23.22 -34.64
N THR A 187 3.24 -22.78 -35.87
CA THR A 187 4.07 -22.91 -37.07
C THR A 187 4.46 -21.56 -37.67
N THR A 188 4.10 -20.45 -37.05
CA THR A 188 4.46 -19.09 -37.47
C THR A 188 5.24 -18.34 -36.40
N GLY A 189 5.83 -17.20 -36.75
CA GLY A 189 6.32 -16.23 -35.80
C GLY A 189 5.20 -15.55 -34.98
N PHE A 190 5.55 -14.55 -34.16
CA PHE A 190 4.67 -13.89 -33.20
C PHE A 190 4.46 -12.41 -33.57
N GLY A 191 3.36 -11.84 -33.11
CA GLY A 191 3.04 -10.42 -33.33
C GLY A 191 3.04 -10.07 -34.81
N ILE A 192 3.80 -9.06 -35.21
CA ILE A 192 3.94 -8.61 -36.61
C ILE A 192 4.51 -9.71 -37.53
N PHE A 193 5.21 -10.69 -36.97
CA PHE A 193 5.75 -11.85 -37.72
C PHE A 193 4.76 -13.01 -37.84
N SER A 194 3.49 -12.83 -37.51
CA SER A 194 2.46 -13.85 -37.58
C SER A 194 2.28 -14.51 -38.96
N ASN A 195 2.64 -13.81 -40.04
CA ASN A 195 2.61 -14.28 -41.41
C ASN A 195 3.91 -15.01 -41.86
N VAL A 196 4.93 -15.06 -41.00
CA VAL A 196 6.20 -15.71 -41.32
C VAL A 196 6.14 -17.15 -40.86
N ARG A 197 6.09 -18.09 -41.80
CA ARG A 197 6.14 -19.52 -41.51
C ARG A 197 7.54 -19.94 -41.08
N ILE A 198 7.64 -20.73 -40.05
CA ILE A 198 8.88 -21.29 -39.50
C ILE A 198 9.04 -22.74 -39.97
N ALA A 199 10.26 -23.08 -40.39
CA ALA A 199 10.57 -24.46 -40.80
C ALA A 199 10.45 -25.42 -39.59
N ASP A 200 9.97 -26.63 -39.83
CA ASP A 200 9.57 -27.58 -38.78
C ASP A 200 10.75 -27.96 -37.86
N ASP A 201 11.97 -28.08 -38.42
CA ASP A 201 13.22 -28.32 -37.68
C ASP A 201 13.61 -27.18 -36.72
N LYS A 202 13.04 -25.97 -36.91
CA LYS A 202 13.33 -24.76 -36.13
C LYS A 202 12.24 -24.42 -35.09
N LEU A 203 11.12 -25.15 -35.05
CA LEU A 203 10.01 -24.84 -34.16
C LEU A 203 10.42 -24.89 -32.67
N LYS A 204 11.21 -25.87 -32.24
CA LYS A 204 11.75 -25.93 -30.86
C LYS A 204 12.66 -24.74 -30.54
N LYS A 205 13.52 -24.36 -31.48
CA LYS A 205 14.40 -23.19 -31.32
C LYS A 205 13.63 -21.90 -31.24
N LEU A 206 12.52 -21.77 -32.00
CA LEU A 206 11.63 -20.61 -31.93
C LEU A 206 11.07 -20.42 -30.51
N GLN A 207 10.59 -21.50 -29.88
CA GLN A 207 9.99 -21.42 -28.53
C GLN A 207 11.04 -21.01 -27.47
N LEU A 208 12.25 -21.56 -27.55
CA LEU A 208 13.34 -21.18 -26.65
C LEU A 208 13.78 -19.73 -26.84
N ASN A 209 13.91 -19.28 -28.10
CA ASN A 209 14.24 -17.90 -28.43
C ASN A 209 13.16 -16.93 -27.95
N LEU A 210 11.89 -17.32 -27.98
CA LEU A 210 10.78 -16.53 -27.45
C LEU A 210 10.96 -16.27 -25.97
N ILE A 211 11.21 -17.30 -25.16
CA ILE A 211 11.43 -17.13 -23.71
C ILE A 211 12.63 -16.21 -23.44
N ARG A 212 13.75 -16.43 -24.11
CA ARG A 212 14.98 -15.65 -23.93
C ARG A 212 14.78 -14.18 -24.30
N SER A 213 14.13 -13.92 -25.45
CA SER A 213 13.91 -12.55 -25.94
C SER A 213 12.91 -11.76 -25.11
N HIS A 214 12.00 -12.42 -24.38
CA HIS A 214 10.98 -11.80 -23.53
C HIS A 214 11.42 -11.71 -22.06
N SER A 215 12.52 -12.34 -21.66
CA SER A 215 13.07 -12.24 -20.30
C SER A 215 13.85 -10.94 -20.12
N THR A 216 13.14 -9.81 -20.19
CA THR A 216 13.70 -8.44 -20.21
C THR A 216 13.11 -7.54 -19.13
N ALA A 217 12.47 -8.12 -18.12
CA ALA A 217 11.89 -7.38 -17.00
C ALA A 217 12.98 -6.70 -16.15
N TYR A 218 12.61 -5.67 -15.39
CA TYR A 218 13.51 -4.79 -14.65
C TYR A 218 13.17 -4.73 -13.15
N GLY A 219 14.15 -4.38 -12.34
CA GLY A 219 14.03 -4.08 -10.93
C GLY A 219 14.24 -5.27 -10.02
N GLN A 220 13.86 -5.11 -8.76
CA GLN A 220 13.98 -6.15 -7.75
C GLN A 220 13.06 -7.34 -8.09
N PRO A 221 13.43 -8.57 -7.72
CA PRO A 221 12.55 -9.70 -7.93
C PRO A 221 11.31 -9.60 -7.05
N LEU A 222 10.24 -10.23 -7.50
CA LEU A 222 9.15 -10.58 -6.62
C LEU A 222 9.69 -11.42 -5.45
N HIS A 223 9.16 -11.21 -4.26
CA HIS A 223 9.46 -12.08 -3.13
C HIS A 223 9.20 -13.54 -3.52
N PRO A 224 10.02 -14.53 -3.11
CA PRO A 224 9.85 -15.94 -3.50
C PRO A 224 8.42 -16.46 -3.28
N SER A 225 7.76 -16.05 -2.20
CA SER A 225 6.37 -16.41 -1.92
C SER A 225 5.39 -15.91 -3.01
N LYS A 226 5.60 -14.72 -3.56
CA LYS A 226 4.77 -14.17 -4.65
C LYS A 226 5.07 -14.86 -5.98
N ALA A 227 6.35 -15.16 -6.27
CA ALA A 227 6.72 -15.95 -7.44
C ALA A 227 6.14 -17.38 -7.39
N ARG A 228 5.98 -17.93 -6.16
CA ARG A 228 5.29 -19.21 -5.93
C ARG A 228 3.80 -19.14 -6.27
N MET A 229 3.10 -18.05 -5.88
CA MET A 229 1.71 -17.81 -6.28
C MET A 229 1.56 -17.73 -7.80
N LEU A 230 2.47 -16.99 -8.46
CA LEU A 230 2.51 -16.85 -9.90
C LEU A 230 2.66 -18.23 -10.59
N LEU A 231 3.54 -19.08 -10.08
CA LEU A 231 3.73 -20.44 -10.60
C LEU A 231 2.47 -21.31 -10.42
N ALA A 232 1.86 -21.30 -9.23
CA ALA A 232 0.63 -22.04 -8.96
C ALA A 232 -0.50 -21.63 -9.92
N LEU A 233 -0.67 -20.32 -10.11
CA LEU A 233 -1.71 -19.77 -10.97
C LEU A 233 -1.45 -20.11 -12.45
N ARG A 234 -0.17 -20.07 -12.90
CA ARG A 234 0.17 -20.52 -14.25
C ARG A 234 -0.18 -22.00 -14.47
N ILE A 235 0.15 -22.85 -13.51
CA ILE A 235 -0.22 -24.28 -13.57
C ILE A 235 -1.75 -24.45 -13.63
N ASN A 236 -2.52 -23.66 -12.86
CA ASN A 236 -3.98 -23.73 -12.86
C ASN A 236 -4.58 -23.37 -14.23
N VAL A 237 -4.04 -22.36 -14.91
CA VAL A 237 -4.48 -22.01 -16.28
C VAL A 237 -4.15 -23.13 -17.27
N LEU A 238 -2.98 -23.73 -17.17
CA LEU A 238 -2.57 -24.86 -18.05
C LEU A 238 -3.42 -26.11 -17.80
N ALA A 239 -3.88 -26.33 -16.56
CA ALA A 239 -4.78 -27.44 -16.18
C ALA A 239 -6.13 -27.40 -16.91
N LYS A 240 -6.52 -26.24 -17.45
CA LYS A 240 -7.75 -26.11 -18.28
C LYS A 240 -7.65 -26.86 -19.62
N GLY A 241 -6.44 -27.13 -20.12
CA GLY A 241 -6.19 -27.91 -21.33
C GLY A 241 -6.27 -27.15 -22.66
N TYR A 242 -6.49 -25.82 -22.63
CA TYR A 242 -6.61 -24.99 -23.85
C TYR A 242 -5.28 -24.45 -24.37
N SER A 243 -4.15 -24.66 -23.67
CA SER A 243 -2.86 -24.07 -24.05
C SER A 243 -2.01 -24.94 -24.99
N GLY A 244 -2.33 -26.23 -25.12
CA GLY A 244 -1.57 -27.17 -25.94
C GLY A 244 -0.18 -27.53 -25.42
N ILE A 245 0.09 -27.33 -24.13
CA ILE A 245 1.31 -27.74 -23.45
C ILE A 245 1.28 -29.26 -23.18
N SER A 246 2.46 -29.89 -23.11
CA SER A 246 2.59 -31.30 -22.74
C SER A 246 2.33 -31.52 -21.24
N LEU A 247 1.69 -32.64 -20.89
CA LEU A 247 1.44 -33.00 -19.50
C LEU A 247 2.78 -33.20 -18.73
N GLU A 248 3.83 -33.65 -19.42
CA GLU A 248 5.17 -33.80 -18.84
C GLU A 248 5.69 -32.47 -18.31
N ASN A 249 5.64 -31.41 -19.12
CA ASN A 249 6.07 -30.08 -18.70
C ASN A 249 5.22 -29.53 -17.55
N VAL A 250 3.92 -29.72 -17.56
CA VAL A 250 3.06 -29.29 -16.43
C VAL A 250 3.44 -30.05 -15.15
N LYS A 251 3.72 -31.36 -15.23
CA LYS A 251 4.19 -32.15 -14.08
C LYS A 251 5.56 -31.70 -13.55
N LYS A 252 6.48 -31.29 -14.42
CA LYS A 252 7.75 -30.67 -14.01
C LYS A 252 7.53 -29.33 -13.27
N MET A 253 6.57 -28.51 -13.74
CA MET A 253 6.19 -27.28 -13.03
C MET A 253 5.58 -27.57 -11.65
N VAL A 254 4.71 -28.56 -11.53
CA VAL A 254 4.15 -29.03 -10.24
C VAL A 254 5.27 -29.51 -9.31
N ALA A 255 6.24 -30.27 -9.83
CA ALA A 255 7.38 -30.73 -9.03
C ALA A 255 8.24 -29.56 -8.53
N ALA A 256 8.53 -28.56 -9.37
CA ALA A 256 9.26 -27.37 -8.99
C ALA A 256 8.49 -26.57 -7.90
N PHE A 257 7.18 -26.38 -8.04
CA PHE A 257 6.35 -25.77 -7.03
C PHE A 257 6.43 -26.50 -5.68
N ASN A 258 6.28 -27.82 -5.70
CA ASN A 258 6.30 -28.65 -4.48
C ASN A 258 7.67 -28.72 -3.82
N ALA A 259 8.75 -28.55 -4.60
CA ALA A 259 10.12 -28.43 -4.11
C ALA A 259 10.50 -27.00 -3.69
N PHE A 260 9.56 -26.04 -3.71
CA PHE A 260 9.80 -24.64 -3.41
C PHE A 260 10.87 -23.98 -4.31
N CYS A 261 11.05 -24.48 -5.51
CA CYS A 261 11.95 -23.90 -6.52
C CYS A 261 11.19 -22.85 -7.33
N VAL A 262 11.52 -21.59 -7.18
CA VAL A 262 10.86 -20.47 -7.85
C VAL A 262 11.84 -19.58 -8.61
N SER A 263 11.45 -19.23 -9.84
CA SER A 263 12.26 -18.41 -10.73
C SER A 263 12.40 -16.97 -10.26
N TYR A 264 13.50 -16.31 -10.63
CA TYR A 264 13.73 -14.88 -10.44
C TYR A 264 12.84 -14.07 -11.40
N VAL A 265 11.81 -13.42 -10.89
CA VAL A 265 10.85 -12.63 -11.67
C VAL A 265 10.92 -11.17 -11.23
N PRO A 266 11.54 -10.26 -12.02
CA PRO A 266 11.57 -8.84 -11.69
C PRO A 266 10.16 -8.24 -11.65
N GLN A 267 9.98 -7.21 -10.81
CA GLN A 267 8.68 -6.62 -10.54
C GLN A 267 8.14 -5.74 -11.67
N GLN A 268 9.01 -5.19 -12.52
CA GLN A 268 8.65 -4.20 -13.54
C GLN A 268 9.00 -4.72 -14.94
N GLY A 269 8.26 -4.27 -15.96
CA GLY A 269 8.56 -4.61 -17.36
C GLY A 269 7.38 -5.21 -18.13
N THR A 270 6.17 -5.19 -17.56
CA THR A 270 4.94 -5.52 -18.30
C THR A 270 4.05 -4.30 -18.43
N VAL A 271 3.50 -4.08 -19.63
CA VAL A 271 2.43 -3.13 -19.90
C VAL A 271 1.08 -3.83 -20.09
N GLY A 272 1.06 -5.17 -19.99
CA GLY A 272 -0.14 -5.98 -20.15
C GLY A 272 -0.63 -6.07 -21.61
N CYS A 273 0.28 -5.94 -22.58
CA CYS A 273 -0.03 -5.95 -24.02
C CYS A 273 -0.59 -7.28 -24.50
N SER A 274 0.15 -8.37 -24.29
CA SER A 274 -0.29 -9.76 -24.51
C SER A 274 -0.29 -10.51 -23.16
N GLY A 275 -0.90 -9.91 -22.15
CA GLY A 275 -0.75 -10.31 -20.77
C GLY A 275 0.64 -9.96 -20.21
N ASP A 276 1.10 -10.75 -19.25
CA ASP A 276 2.31 -10.51 -18.49
C ASP A 276 3.54 -11.18 -19.13
N LEU A 277 3.86 -10.86 -20.40
CA LEU A 277 4.89 -11.56 -21.20
C LEU A 277 6.23 -11.63 -20.48
N ALA A 278 6.82 -10.49 -20.10
CA ALA A 278 8.15 -10.46 -19.52
C ALA A 278 8.25 -11.17 -18.16
N PRO A 279 7.34 -10.94 -17.17
CA PRO A 279 7.35 -11.69 -15.91
C PRO A 279 7.17 -13.19 -16.10
N LEU A 280 6.28 -13.62 -16.99
CA LEU A 280 6.05 -15.03 -17.27
C LEU A 280 7.22 -15.66 -18.04
N ALA A 281 7.91 -14.89 -18.90
CA ALA A 281 9.14 -15.34 -19.53
C ALA A 281 10.26 -15.60 -18.52
N HIS A 282 10.43 -14.71 -17.54
CA HIS A 282 11.34 -14.95 -16.42
C HIS A 282 10.96 -16.18 -15.58
N LEU A 283 9.65 -16.38 -15.34
CA LEU A 283 9.17 -17.59 -14.67
C LEU A 283 9.56 -18.85 -15.44
N ALA A 284 9.33 -18.86 -16.76
CA ALA A 284 9.66 -19.96 -17.65
C ALA A 284 11.18 -20.16 -17.77
N LEU A 285 11.97 -19.08 -17.82
CA LEU A 285 13.43 -19.12 -17.97
C LEU A 285 14.10 -19.94 -16.86
N GLY A 286 13.71 -19.70 -15.59
CA GLY A 286 14.23 -20.48 -14.46
C GLY A 286 13.85 -21.96 -14.56
N LEU A 287 12.63 -22.27 -15.00
CA LEU A 287 12.19 -23.66 -15.21
C LEU A 287 12.91 -24.36 -16.37
N LEU A 288 13.47 -23.62 -17.33
CA LEU A 288 14.37 -24.12 -18.36
C LEU A 288 15.80 -24.35 -17.85
N GLY A 289 16.11 -23.99 -16.61
CA GLY A 289 17.45 -24.06 -16.03
C GLY A 289 18.34 -22.87 -16.42
N GLU A 290 17.77 -21.77 -16.89
CA GLU A 290 18.50 -20.55 -17.24
C GLU A 290 18.15 -19.39 -16.27
N GLY A 291 19.10 -18.44 -16.09
CA GLY A 291 18.93 -17.34 -15.14
C GLY A 291 19.03 -17.79 -13.68
N LYS A 292 18.30 -17.13 -12.78
CA LYS A 292 18.35 -17.39 -11.34
C LYS A 292 17.05 -18.03 -10.83
N MET A 293 17.20 -18.86 -9.80
CA MET A 293 16.10 -19.52 -9.09
C MET A 293 16.38 -19.49 -7.59
N TRP A 294 15.33 -19.47 -6.80
CA TRP A 294 15.41 -19.51 -5.34
C TRP A 294 14.86 -20.84 -4.81
N SER A 295 15.48 -21.34 -3.76
CA SER A 295 14.88 -22.36 -2.88
C SER A 295 15.27 -22.09 -1.42
N PRO A 296 14.55 -22.65 -0.42
CA PRO A 296 14.92 -22.49 0.99
C PRO A 296 16.35 -22.95 1.31
N SER A 297 16.84 -23.94 0.58
CA SER A 297 18.15 -24.54 0.81
C SER A 297 19.32 -23.88 0.07
N THR A 298 19.04 -22.99 -0.90
CA THR A 298 20.07 -22.35 -1.74
C THR A 298 20.07 -20.83 -1.63
N GLY A 299 18.93 -20.20 -1.24
CA GLY A 299 18.72 -18.80 -1.55
C GLY A 299 18.62 -18.58 -3.08
N TRP A 300 18.94 -17.37 -3.56
CA TRP A 300 19.05 -17.05 -4.99
C TRP A 300 20.37 -17.60 -5.56
N GLU A 301 20.27 -18.54 -6.50
CA GLU A 301 21.38 -19.20 -7.13
C GLU A 301 21.10 -19.41 -8.64
N ASP A 302 22.06 -19.87 -9.41
CA ASP A 302 21.87 -20.28 -10.80
C ASP A 302 20.77 -21.35 -10.91
N ALA A 303 19.81 -21.17 -11.82
CA ALA A 303 18.64 -22.04 -11.93
C ALA A 303 19.01 -23.51 -12.20
N ALA A 304 20.04 -23.77 -13.03
CA ALA A 304 20.53 -25.14 -13.30
C ALA A 304 21.03 -25.81 -12.02
N ILE A 305 21.71 -25.06 -11.14
CA ILE A 305 22.24 -25.57 -9.87
C ILE A 305 21.10 -25.91 -8.94
N VAL A 306 20.11 -25.01 -8.80
CA VAL A 306 18.94 -25.21 -7.93
C VAL A 306 18.15 -26.44 -8.38
N LEU A 307 17.79 -26.54 -9.67
CA LEU A 307 17.05 -27.68 -10.21
C LEU A 307 17.79 -28.99 -9.94
N LYS A 308 19.10 -29.04 -10.23
CA LYS A 308 19.92 -30.22 -9.97
C LYS A 308 19.96 -30.61 -8.50
N LYS A 309 20.09 -29.65 -7.59
CA LYS A 309 20.11 -29.90 -6.14
C LYS A 309 18.81 -30.52 -5.63
N HIS A 310 17.67 -30.18 -6.26
CA HIS A 310 16.35 -30.72 -5.94
C HIS A 310 15.95 -31.93 -6.79
N ASN A 311 16.88 -32.50 -7.59
CA ASN A 311 16.64 -33.62 -8.50
C ASN A 311 15.50 -33.32 -9.51
N LEU A 312 15.38 -32.08 -9.95
CA LEU A 312 14.42 -31.64 -10.95
C LEU A 312 15.09 -31.54 -12.31
N THR A 313 14.36 -31.93 -13.36
CA THR A 313 14.80 -31.80 -14.76
C THR A 313 14.21 -30.50 -15.37
N PRO A 314 15.00 -29.74 -16.13
CA PRO A 314 14.52 -28.59 -16.86
C PRO A 314 13.35 -28.94 -17.81
N LEU A 315 12.53 -27.92 -18.14
CA LEU A 315 11.51 -28.05 -19.19
C LEU A 315 12.18 -28.23 -20.56
N GLU A 316 11.54 -29.01 -21.42
CA GLU A 316 11.90 -29.13 -22.83
C GLU A 316 10.73 -28.67 -23.68
N LEU A 317 10.93 -27.61 -24.50
CA LEU A 317 9.85 -26.98 -25.24
C LEU A 317 9.63 -27.61 -26.61
N GLY A 318 8.43 -28.09 -26.86
CA GLY A 318 7.89 -28.41 -28.18
C GLY A 318 7.17 -27.20 -28.82
N PRO A 319 6.55 -27.36 -30.01
CA PRO A 319 5.79 -26.31 -30.68
C PRO A 319 4.70 -25.73 -29.76
N LYS A 320 4.54 -24.40 -29.76
CA LYS A 320 3.64 -23.57 -28.92
C LYS A 320 3.96 -23.55 -27.41
N GLU A 321 4.79 -24.42 -26.87
CA GLU A 321 4.97 -24.52 -25.42
C GLU A 321 5.63 -23.26 -24.81
N GLY A 322 6.52 -22.59 -25.54
CA GLY A 322 7.05 -21.31 -25.12
C GLY A 322 5.96 -20.25 -24.96
N LEU A 323 5.12 -20.10 -25.99
CA LEU A 323 4.00 -19.17 -25.92
C LEU A 323 2.99 -19.56 -24.83
N ALA A 324 2.71 -20.88 -24.69
CA ALA A 324 1.86 -21.40 -23.61
C ALA A 324 2.38 -21.12 -22.20
N LEU A 325 3.64 -20.82 -22.01
CA LEU A 325 4.22 -20.46 -20.72
C LEU A 325 4.15 -18.96 -20.40
N ILE A 326 4.03 -18.09 -21.41
CA ILE A 326 4.19 -16.64 -21.20
C ILE A 326 2.96 -15.80 -21.56
N ASN A 327 2.01 -16.32 -22.34
CA ASN A 327 0.84 -15.57 -22.75
C ASN A 327 -0.27 -15.71 -21.71
N GLY A 328 -0.63 -14.62 -21.04
CA GLY A 328 -1.68 -14.62 -20.00
C GLY A 328 -1.45 -13.60 -18.90
N THR A 329 -2.37 -13.50 -17.95
CA THR A 329 -2.53 -12.45 -16.95
C THR A 329 -2.08 -12.86 -15.53
N GLN A 330 -1.22 -13.86 -15.39
CA GLN A 330 -1.01 -14.51 -14.11
C GLN A 330 -0.26 -13.64 -13.09
N MET A 331 0.62 -12.72 -13.52
CA MET A 331 1.30 -11.83 -12.56
C MET A 331 0.31 -10.84 -11.96
N VAL A 332 -0.43 -10.12 -12.79
CA VAL A 332 -1.43 -9.14 -12.31
C VAL A 332 -2.49 -9.85 -11.46
N THR A 333 -2.93 -11.03 -11.84
CA THR A 333 -3.96 -11.80 -11.13
C THR A 333 -3.46 -12.40 -9.82
N ALA A 334 -2.22 -12.89 -9.77
CA ALA A 334 -1.62 -13.42 -8.54
C ALA A 334 -1.42 -12.31 -7.49
N LEU A 335 -0.85 -11.18 -7.90
CA LEU A 335 -0.72 -10.01 -7.03
C LEU A 335 -2.08 -9.45 -6.62
N GLY A 336 -3.06 -9.47 -7.55
CA GLY A 336 -4.44 -9.07 -7.30
C GLY A 336 -5.15 -9.95 -6.27
N ALA A 337 -5.00 -11.26 -6.35
CA ALA A 337 -5.56 -12.20 -5.37
C ALA A 337 -4.98 -11.94 -3.97
N TYR A 338 -3.68 -11.69 -3.87
CA TYR A 338 -3.05 -11.33 -2.62
C TYR A 338 -3.54 -9.98 -2.07
N ALA A 339 -3.69 -8.99 -2.96
CA ALA A 339 -4.19 -7.67 -2.59
C ALA A 339 -5.64 -7.74 -2.06
N VAL A 340 -6.51 -8.51 -2.70
CA VAL A 340 -7.91 -8.71 -2.28
C VAL A 340 -7.99 -9.34 -0.89
N GLU A 341 -7.23 -10.39 -0.62
CA GLU A 341 -7.23 -11.04 0.71
C GLU A 341 -6.71 -10.10 1.81
N ARG A 342 -5.65 -9.32 1.53
CA ARG A 342 -5.17 -8.31 2.46
C ARG A 342 -6.21 -7.20 2.68
N ALA A 343 -6.86 -6.74 1.61
CA ALA A 343 -7.90 -5.72 1.69
C ALA A 343 -9.10 -6.18 2.55
N HIS A 344 -9.54 -7.42 2.40
CA HIS A 344 -10.56 -8.02 3.29
C HIS A 344 -10.13 -7.99 4.76
N ASN A 345 -8.88 -8.38 5.03
CA ASN A 345 -8.33 -8.40 6.37
C ASN A 345 -8.26 -7.00 6.98
N VAL A 346 -7.79 -6.03 6.21
CA VAL A 346 -7.66 -4.63 6.61
C VAL A 346 -9.01 -3.98 6.85
N ALA A 347 -9.96 -4.16 5.93
CA ALA A 347 -11.28 -3.51 6.02
C ALA A 347 -12.08 -3.96 7.26
N ARG A 348 -12.06 -5.25 7.58
CA ARG A 348 -12.75 -5.73 8.79
C ARG A 348 -12.08 -5.26 10.08
N GLN A 349 -10.77 -5.12 10.11
CA GLN A 349 -10.02 -4.58 11.26
C GLN A 349 -10.21 -3.06 11.39
N ALA A 350 -10.36 -2.34 10.28
CA ALA A 350 -10.68 -0.92 10.29
C ALA A 350 -12.00 -0.61 11.04
N ASP A 351 -13.03 -1.47 10.91
CA ASP A 351 -14.27 -1.34 11.68
C ASP A 351 -14.01 -1.51 13.19
N VAL A 352 -13.12 -2.43 13.58
CA VAL A 352 -12.77 -2.66 15.00
C VAL A 352 -11.98 -1.47 15.56
N ILE A 353 -11.02 -0.95 14.81
CA ILE A 353 -10.19 0.19 15.22
C ILE A 353 -11.04 1.45 15.32
N ALA A 354 -11.96 1.66 14.38
CA ALA A 354 -12.90 2.76 14.43
C ALA A 354 -13.82 2.69 15.67
N ALA A 355 -14.26 1.48 16.05
CA ALA A 355 -15.07 1.29 17.26
C ALA A 355 -14.27 1.66 18.53
N LEU A 356 -13.01 1.26 18.62
CA LEU A 356 -12.14 1.61 19.75
C LEU A 356 -11.92 3.13 19.84
N SER A 357 -11.61 3.77 18.71
CA SER A 357 -11.45 5.23 18.66
C SER A 357 -12.73 5.98 19.00
N LEU A 358 -13.89 5.47 18.58
CA LEU A 358 -15.19 6.05 18.89
C LEU A 358 -15.46 6.01 20.40
N ASP A 359 -15.20 4.88 21.06
CA ASP A 359 -15.38 4.75 22.50
C ASP A 359 -14.45 5.70 23.27
N VAL A 360 -13.16 5.76 22.90
CA VAL A 360 -12.17 6.65 23.51
C VAL A 360 -12.56 8.14 23.32
N LEU A 361 -13.07 8.50 22.17
CA LEU A 361 -13.55 9.86 21.84
C LEU A 361 -14.96 10.14 22.37
N LYS A 362 -15.52 9.21 23.14
CA LYS A 362 -16.85 9.34 23.76
C LYS A 362 -17.93 9.62 22.70
N GLY A 363 -17.91 8.85 21.61
CA GLY A 363 -18.88 8.94 20.52
C GLY A 363 -20.17 8.17 20.82
N THR A 364 -21.24 8.50 20.08
CA THR A 364 -22.55 7.84 20.22
C THR A 364 -22.68 6.63 19.29
N THR A 365 -23.31 5.56 19.76
CA THR A 365 -23.68 4.39 18.96
C THR A 365 -25.00 4.55 18.21
N ARG A 366 -25.77 5.63 18.47
CA ARG A 366 -27.07 5.89 17.83
C ARG A 366 -27.01 6.02 16.31
N ALA A 367 -25.86 6.46 15.77
CA ALA A 367 -25.63 6.52 14.32
C ALA A 367 -25.60 5.15 13.63
N PHE A 368 -25.51 4.07 14.39
CA PHE A 368 -25.43 2.68 13.89
C PHE A 368 -26.75 1.92 14.08
N ASP A 369 -27.83 2.60 14.41
CA ASP A 369 -29.17 2.01 14.56
C ASP A 369 -29.57 1.24 13.29
N PRO A 370 -30.11 0.00 13.41
CA PRO A 370 -30.45 -0.84 12.25
C PRO A 370 -31.37 -0.18 11.25
N ASP A 371 -32.32 0.64 11.70
CA ASP A 371 -33.32 1.28 10.84
C ASP A 371 -32.68 2.29 9.88
N ILE A 372 -31.65 3.03 10.33
CA ILE A 372 -30.90 3.96 9.48
C ILE A 372 -30.30 3.22 8.28
N HIS A 373 -29.75 2.03 8.51
CA HIS A 373 -29.04 1.27 7.48
C HIS A 373 -29.99 0.42 6.63
N ARG A 374 -31.15 0.02 7.18
CA ARG A 374 -32.17 -0.70 6.43
C ARG A 374 -32.84 0.15 5.36
N ILE A 375 -33.04 1.44 5.60
CA ILE A 375 -33.64 2.38 4.62
C ILE A 375 -32.64 2.85 3.54
N ARG A 376 -31.35 2.54 3.71
CA ARG A 376 -30.27 2.71 2.69
C ARG A 376 -29.48 1.39 2.56
N PRO A 377 -30.02 0.38 1.88
CA PRO A 377 -29.64 -1.01 2.06
C PRO A 377 -28.40 -1.46 1.27
N HIS A 378 -27.30 -0.72 1.33
CA HIS A 378 -26.01 -1.20 0.83
C HIS A 378 -25.45 -2.26 1.78
N LYS A 379 -25.01 -3.40 1.22
CA LYS A 379 -24.59 -4.56 2.00
C LYS A 379 -23.41 -4.25 2.94
N GLY A 380 -22.40 -3.57 2.41
CA GLY A 380 -21.22 -3.17 3.21
C GLY A 380 -21.58 -2.17 4.31
N GLN A 381 -22.47 -1.21 4.05
CA GLN A 381 -22.95 -0.25 5.06
C GLN A 381 -23.65 -0.95 6.22
N ILE A 382 -24.55 -1.90 5.93
CA ILE A 382 -25.24 -2.72 6.94
C ILE A 382 -24.22 -3.56 7.73
N LEU A 383 -23.26 -4.17 7.03
CA LEU A 383 -22.22 -5.00 7.65
C LEU A 383 -21.36 -4.19 8.63
N SER A 384 -20.86 -3.03 8.22
CA SER A 384 -20.02 -2.17 9.07
C SER A 384 -20.82 -1.65 10.28
N ALA A 385 -22.06 -1.17 10.08
CA ALA A 385 -22.91 -0.72 11.16
C ALA A 385 -23.19 -1.82 12.20
N ARG A 386 -23.45 -3.05 11.73
CA ARG A 386 -23.66 -4.22 12.59
C ARG A 386 -22.42 -4.53 13.44
N ARG A 387 -21.21 -4.52 12.82
CA ARG A 387 -19.96 -4.73 13.54
C ARG A 387 -19.72 -3.69 14.62
N LEU A 388 -19.98 -2.40 14.31
CA LEU A 388 -19.84 -1.31 15.25
C LEU A 388 -20.79 -1.47 16.44
N ARG A 389 -22.09 -1.76 16.20
CA ARG A 389 -23.06 -2.05 17.28
C ARG A 389 -22.57 -3.21 18.15
N SER A 390 -22.16 -4.31 17.52
CA SER A 390 -21.72 -5.51 18.22
C SER A 390 -20.50 -5.26 19.12
N LEU A 391 -19.56 -4.41 18.68
CA LEU A 391 -18.33 -4.10 19.43
C LEU A 391 -18.60 -3.13 20.60
N LEU A 392 -19.52 -2.21 20.41
CA LEU A 392 -19.80 -1.10 21.33
C LEU A 392 -21.00 -1.39 22.28
N HIS A 393 -21.86 -2.37 21.92
CA HIS A 393 -22.98 -2.77 22.74
C HIS A 393 -22.62 -3.96 23.62
N SER A 394 -22.98 -3.87 24.90
CA SER A 394 -22.86 -4.98 25.84
C SER A 394 -23.73 -4.74 27.08
N ASP A 395 -24.80 -5.53 27.23
CA ASP A 395 -25.65 -5.48 28.43
C ASP A 395 -24.94 -6.06 29.65
N ALA A 396 -24.08 -7.05 29.44
CA ALA A 396 -23.34 -7.70 30.50
C ALA A 396 -22.12 -6.91 31.01
N ASN A 397 -21.44 -6.18 30.10
CA ASN A 397 -20.26 -5.38 30.42
C ASN A 397 -20.26 -4.09 29.56
N PRO A 398 -21.09 -3.12 29.92
CA PRO A 398 -21.14 -1.84 29.18
C PRO A 398 -19.82 -1.09 29.28
N SER A 399 -19.49 -0.28 28.27
CA SER A 399 -18.34 0.61 28.35
C SER A 399 -18.51 1.62 29.48
N GLN A 400 -17.61 1.59 30.45
CA GLN A 400 -17.58 2.59 31.52
C GLN A 400 -17.19 3.98 30.97
N ILE A 401 -16.46 4.02 29.87
CA ILE A 401 -16.12 5.26 29.16
C ILE A 401 -17.38 5.87 28.60
N ALA A 402 -18.24 5.10 27.92
CA ALA A 402 -19.51 5.56 27.39
C ALA A 402 -20.46 6.02 28.52
N GLU A 403 -20.53 5.26 29.63
CA GLU A 403 -21.33 5.62 30.80
C GLU A 403 -20.91 6.96 31.44
N SER A 404 -19.62 7.26 31.44
CA SER A 404 -19.06 8.47 32.09
C SER A 404 -19.57 9.79 31.50
N HIS A 405 -20.14 9.77 30.31
CA HIS A 405 -20.64 10.98 29.64
C HIS A 405 -22.08 10.82 29.11
N ARG A 406 -22.86 9.95 29.76
CA ARG A 406 -24.29 9.72 29.45
C ARG A 406 -25.09 11.00 29.25
N ASN A 407 -24.81 12.03 30.02
CA ASN A 407 -25.50 13.32 30.00
C ASN A 407 -24.70 14.43 29.30
N CYS A 408 -23.89 14.07 28.30
CA CYS A 408 -23.12 15.08 27.55
C CYS A 408 -24.03 15.94 26.65
N ASN A 409 -23.63 17.21 26.42
CA ASN A 409 -24.36 18.17 25.57
C ASN A 409 -24.06 17.98 24.07
N LYS A 410 -23.39 16.90 23.67
CA LYS A 410 -23.01 16.65 22.30
C LYS A 410 -24.21 16.16 21.48
N VAL A 411 -24.69 16.97 20.52
CA VAL A 411 -25.86 16.62 19.70
C VAL A 411 -25.53 15.53 18.67
N GLN A 412 -24.34 15.59 18.07
CA GLN A 412 -23.87 14.58 17.11
C GLN A 412 -22.35 14.55 17.03
N ASP A 413 -21.82 13.40 16.62
CA ASP A 413 -20.39 13.21 16.42
C ASP A 413 -19.92 13.73 15.06
N ALA A 414 -18.58 13.86 14.93
CA ALA A 414 -17.93 14.14 13.67
C ALA A 414 -18.17 13.02 12.64
N TYR A 415 -18.05 13.34 11.36
CA TYR A 415 -18.31 12.39 10.27
C TYR A 415 -17.40 11.17 10.32
N THR A 416 -16.13 11.34 10.69
CA THR A 416 -15.19 10.21 10.81
C THR A 416 -15.54 9.21 11.91
N LEU A 417 -16.50 9.53 12.78
CA LEU A 417 -17.06 8.64 13.78
C LEU A 417 -18.43 8.13 13.34
N ARG A 418 -19.40 9.02 13.09
CA ARG A 418 -20.80 8.63 12.80
C ARG A 418 -21.02 8.12 11.38
N CYS A 419 -20.18 8.50 10.39
CA CYS A 419 -20.31 8.07 9.00
C CYS A 419 -19.39 6.87 8.64
N VAL A 420 -18.84 6.19 9.64
CA VAL A 420 -18.03 4.96 9.40
C VAL A 420 -18.80 3.95 8.54
N PRO A 421 -20.07 3.61 8.80
CA PRO A 421 -20.78 2.63 7.98
C PRO A 421 -20.95 3.06 6.52
N GLN A 422 -21.11 4.35 6.25
CA GLN A 422 -21.30 4.86 4.90
C GLN A 422 -20.00 4.84 4.07
N VAL A 423 -18.84 5.07 4.72
CA VAL A 423 -17.53 5.13 4.05
C VAL A 423 -16.88 3.74 4.05
N HIS A 424 -16.78 3.05 5.18
CA HIS A 424 -16.24 1.69 5.21
C HIS A 424 -17.12 0.71 4.42
N GLY A 425 -18.44 0.98 4.36
CA GLY A 425 -19.40 0.15 3.63
C GLY A 425 -19.10 0.05 2.15
N ILE A 426 -18.86 1.17 1.45
CA ILE A 426 -18.51 1.12 0.02
C ILE A 426 -17.17 0.43 -0.20
N VAL A 427 -16.24 0.52 0.76
CA VAL A 427 -14.97 -0.23 0.66
C VAL A 427 -15.24 -1.73 0.70
N HIS A 428 -16.06 -2.22 1.64
CA HIS A 428 -16.46 -3.64 1.69
C HIS A 428 -17.12 -4.09 0.39
N ASP A 429 -18.08 -3.32 -0.13
CA ASP A 429 -18.79 -3.65 -1.38
C ASP A 429 -17.84 -3.66 -2.59
N THR A 430 -16.86 -2.73 -2.64
CA THR A 430 -15.84 -2.69 -3.71
C THR A 430 -14.90 -3.89 -3.62
N ILE A 431 -14.46 -4.28 -2.43
CA ILE A 431 -13.60 -5.45 -2.23
C ILE A 431 -14.31 -6.71 -2.74
N GLU A 432 -15.61 -6.89 -2.43
CA GLU A 432 -16.40 -8.02 -2.93
C GLU A 432 -16.52 -8.01 -4.47
N PHE A 433 -16.74 -6.84 -5.07
CA PHE A 433 -16.75 -6.69 -6.52
C PHE A 433 -15.42 -7.10 -7.15
N VAL A 434 -14.31 -6.61 -6.61
CA VAL A 434 -12.96 -6.95 -7.10
C VAL A 434 -12.64 -8.41 -6.88
N HIS A 435 -13.02 -8.98 -5.72
CA HIS A 435 -12.87 -10.40 -5.41
C HIS A 435 -13.54 -11.28 -6.48
N GLY A 436 -14.75 -10.94 -6.92
CA GLY A 436 -15.46 -11.65 -7.98
C GLY A 436 -14.70 -11.64 -9.30
N ILE A 437 -14.17 -10.49 -9.72
CA ILE A 437 -13.38 -10.34 -10.95
C ILE A 437 -12.10 -11.17 -10.88
N ILE A 438 -11.33 -11.04 -9.80
CA ILE A 438 -10.06 -11.76 -9.62
C ILE A 438 -10.29 -13.27 -9.56
N THR A 439 -11.32 -13.73 -8.86
CA THR A 439 -11.67 -15.17 -8.81
C THR A 439 -12.02 -15.72 -10.19
N THR A 440 -12.76 -14.97 -10.98
CA THR A 440 -13.08 -15.34 -12.37
C THR A 440 -11.81 -15.42 -13.21
N GLU A 441 -10.94 -14.43 -13.14
CA GLU A 441 -9.70 -14.38 -13.91
C GLU A 441 -8.74 -15.52 -13.54
N MET A 442 -8.60 -15.85 -12.24
CA MET A 442 -7.79 -16.98 -11.75
C MET A 442 -8.20 -18.33 -12.34
N ASN A 443 -9.47 -18.47 -12.69
CA ASN A 443 -10.08 -19.71 -13.20
C ASN A 443 -10.42 -19.62 -14.69
N SER A 444 -9.83 -18.66 -15.42
CA SER A 444 -10.05 -18.44 -16.85
C SER A 444 -8.91 -18.99 -17.71
N ALA A 445 -9.22 -19.32 -18.97
CA ALA A 445 -8.22 -19.64 -19.97
C ALA A 445 -7.65 -18.35 -20.58
N THR A 446 -6.67 -17.77 -19.90
CA THR A 446 -6.01 -16.52 -20.27
C THR A 446 -4.76 -16.81 -21.11
N ASP A 447 -4.95 -17.23 -22.34
CA ASP A 447 -3.90 -17.62 -23.30
C ASP A 447 -4.35 -17.26 -24.73
N ASN A 448 -3.44 -17.38 -25.69
CA ASN A 448 -3.69 -17.25 -27.13
C ASN A 448 -2.56 -17.91 -27.95
N PRO A 449 -2.89 -18.64 -29.05
CA PRO A 449 -4.23 -19.10 -29.42
C PRO A 449 -4.72 -20.19 -28.48
N LEU A 450 -6.04 -20.39 -28.44
CA LEU A 450 -6.70 -21.40 -27.64
C LEU A 450 -6.93 -22.68 -28.46
N VAL A 451 -6.68 -23.83 -27.85
CA VAL A 451 -6.82 -25.16 -28.44
C VAL A 451 -8.13 -25.80 -27.97
N PHE A 452 -9.06 -26.00 -28.88
CA PHE A 452 -10.37 -26.63 -28.63
C PHE A 452 -10.35 -28.10 -29.14
N ALA A 453 -9.89 -29.01 -28.28
CA ALA A 453 -9.66 -30.39 -28.66
C ALA A 453 -10.95 -31.09 -29.16
N ASP A 454 -12.10 -30.83 -28.53
CA ASP A 454 -13.40 -31.44 -28.88
C ASP A 454 -13.96 -30.96 -30.23
N ARG A 455 -13.46 -29.83 -30.74
CA ARG A 455 -13.86 -29.24 -32.04
C ARG A 455 -12.76 -29.37 -33.09
N GLU A 456 -11.62 -29.92 -32.73
CA GLU A 456 -10.40 -29.99 -33.58
C GLU A 456 -9.98 -28.62 -34.15
N GLU A 457 -10.14 -27.54 -33.37
CA GLU A 457 -9.85 -26.17 -33.79
C GLU A 457 -8.79 -25.47 -32.89
N ILE A 458 -8.01 -24.59 -33.49
CA ILE A 458 -7.16 -23.63 -32.80
C ILE A 458 -7.61 -22.23 -33.22
N ILE A 459 -8.00 -21.41 -32.25
CA ILE A 459 -8.61 -20.12 -32.49
C ILE A 459 -7.80 -19.04 -31.76
N SER A 460 -7.43 -17.96 -32.49
CA SER A 460 -6.82 -16.76 -31.92
C SER A 460 -7.89 -15.80 -31.38
N GLY A 461 -7.63 -15.25 -30.21
CA GLY A 461 -8.48 -14.29 -29.52
C GLY A 461 -7.67 -13.37 -28.62
N GLY A 462 -8.32 -12.70 -27.68
CA GLY A 462 -7.73 -11.69 -26.79
C GLY A 462 -7.76 -12.03 -25.30
N ASN A 463 -7.90 -13.30 -24.90
CA ASN A 463 -8.04 -13.69 -23.49
C ASN A 463 -6.79 -13.46 -22.64
N PHE A 464 -5.71 -13.03 -23.24
CA PHE A 464 -4.51 -12.55 -22.56
C PHE A 464 -4.62 -11.10 -22.06
N HIS A 465 -5.66 -10.34 -22.47
CA HIS A 465 -5.77 -8.93 -22.17
C HIS A 465 -6.09 -8.69 -20.68
N GLY A 466 -5.21 -8.00 -19.98
CA GLY A 466 -5.28 -7.80 -18.54
C GLY A 466 -6.20 -6.67 -18.06
N GLU A 467 -7.13 -6.16 -18.89
CA GLU A 467 -7.96 -5.01 -18.56
C GLU A 467 -8.89 -5.26 -17.36
N TYR A 468 -9.49 -6.45 -17.25
CA TYR A 468 -10.34 -6.80 -16.13
C TYR A 468 -9.64 -6.71 -14.78
N PRO A 469 -8.51 -7.40 -14.55
CA PRO A 469 -7.79 -7.26 -13.28
C PRO A 469 -7.16 -5.88 -13.10
N ALA A 470 -6.73 -5.20 -14.16
CA ALA A 470 -6.14 -3.87 -14.09
C ALA A 470 -7.12 -2.84 -13.51
N LYS A 471 -8.33 -2.73 -14.09
CA LYS A 471 -9.37 -1.83 -13.58
C LYS A 471 -9.84 -2.20 -12.18
N ALA A 472 -10.05 -3.48 -11.93
CA ALA A 472 -10.46 -3.96 -10.62
C ALA A 472 -9.47 -3.57 -9.52
N LEU A 473 -8.17 -3.66 -9.79
CA LEU A 473 -7.12 -3.31 -8.81
C LEU A 473 -6.94 -1.81 -8.63
N ASP A 474 -7.19 -0.99 -9.66
CA ASP A 474 -7.28 0.46 -9.48
C ASP A 474 -8.48 0.85 -8.61
N TYR A 475 -9.65 0.22 -8.80
CA TYR A 475 -10.80 0.42 -7.92
C TYR A 475 -10.52 -0.04 -6.49
N LEU A 476 -9.79 -1.14 -6.31
CA LEU A 476 -9.38 -1.61 -4.99
C LEU A 476 -8.48 -0.59 -4.27
N ALA A 477 -7.48 -0.03 -4.97
CA ALA A 477 -6.59 0.97 -4.41
C ALA A 477 -7.35 2.21 -3.93
N ILE A 478 -8.28 2.72 -4.77
CA ILE A 478 -9.13 3.87 -4.43
C ILE A 478 -10.00 3.55 -3.21
N ALA A 479 -10.63 2.36 -3.17
CA ALA A 479 -11.52 1.98 -2.09
C ALA A 479 -10.77 1.85 -0.75
N VAL A 480 -9.70 1.07 -0.70
CA VAL A 480 -8.99 0.82 0.58
C VAL A 480 -8.32 2.07 1.14
N HIS A 481 -7.92 3.01 0.27
CA HIS A 481 -7.38 4.30 0.69
C HIS A 481 -8.33 5.08 1.62
N GLU A 482 -9.66 5.01 1.39
CA GLU A 482 -10.67 5.69 2.24
C GLU A 482 -10.60 5.25 3.71
N LEU A 483 -10.22 4.00 3.98
CA LEU A 483 -10.00 3.53 5.34
C LEU A 483 -8.89 4.31 6.03
N ALA A 484 -7.78 4.54 5.34
CA ALA A 484 -6.67 5.33 5.87
C ALA A 484 -7.03 6.80 6.05
N GLN A 485 -7.79 7.37 5.10
CA GLN A 485 -8.26 8.75 5.21
C GLN A 485 -9.13 8.97 6.45
N MET A 486 -10.09 8.08 6.69
CA MET A 486 -10.92 8.11 7.89
C MET A 486 -10.11 7.89 9.17
N SER A 487 -9.17 6.95 9.12
CA SER A 487 -8.31 6.58 10.23
C SER A 487 -7.40 7.74 10.65
N GLU A 488 -6.73 8.38 9.69
CA GLU A 488 -5.86 9.52 9.95
C GLU A 488 -6.63 10.69 10.57
N ARG A 489 -7.85 10.98 10.09
CA ARG A 489 -8.70 12.02 10.69
C ARG A 489 -9.17 11.68 12.11
N ARG A 490 -9.37 10.41 12.43
CA ARG A 490 -9.65 9.97 13.81
C ARG A 490 -8.39 10.06 14.68
N LEU A 491 -7.23 9.73 14.13
CA LEU A 491 -5.94 9.87 14.81
C LEU A 491 -5.68 11.34 15.16
N GLU A 492 -5.88 12.26 14.21
CA GLU A 492 -5.79 13.70 14.48
C GLU A 492 -6.72 14.12 15.63
N ARG A 493 -7.97 13.62 15.64
CA ARG A 493 -8.89 13.90 16.75
C ARG A 493 -8.39 13.39 18.09
N LEU A 494 -7.80 12.19 18.13
CA LEU A 494 -7.29 11.61 19.37
C LEU A 494 -6.16 12.45 19.97
N VAL A 495 -5.24 12.93 19.14
CA VAL A 495 -4.05 13.70 19.61
C VAL A 495 -4.35 15.19 19.84
N ASN A 496 -5.49 15.68 19.35
CA ASN A 496 -5.90 17.07 19.47
C ASN A 496 -6.81 17.27 20.70
N ASN A 497 -6.28 17.93 21.70
CA ASN A 497 -7.02 18.21 22.96
C ASN A 497 -8.37 18.87 22.76
N GLN A 498 -8.47 19.83 21.84
CA GLN A 498 -9.73 20.56 21.57
C GLN A 498 -10.83 19.65 21.01
N LEU A 499 -10.46 18.54 20.35
CA LEU A 499 -11.38 17.61 19.71
C LEU A 499 -11.68 16.38 20.57
N SER A 500 -10.71 15.93 21.36
CA SER A 500 -10.80 14.71 22.19
C SER A 500 -11.13 15.01 23.64
N GLY A 501 -10.70 16.16 24.17
CA GLY A 501 -10.67 16.43 25.60
C GLY A 501 -9.61 15.63 26.36
N LEU A 502 -8.72 14.92 25.65
CA LEU A 502 -7.56 14.21 26.20
C LEU A 502 -6.34 15.13 26.21
N PRO A 503 -5.26 14.81 26.94
CA PRO A 503 -4.03 15.59 26.87
C PRO A 503 -3.48 15.71 25.45
N THR A 504 -2.99 16.88 25.08
CA THR A 504 -2.42 17.16 23.76
C THR A 504 -1.35 16.14 23.42
N PHE A 505 -1.41 15.58 22.21
CA PHE A 505 -0.55 14.52 21.69
C PHE A 505 -0.49 13.26 22.57
N LEU A 506 -1.46 13.07 23.45
CA LEU A 506 -1.59 11.92 24.36
C LEU A 506 -0.34 11.70 25.22
N THR A 507 0.23 12.79 25.74
CA THR A 507 1.35 12.78 26.68
C THR A 507 0.96 13.46 28.00
N PRO A 508 1.37 12.94 29.17
CA PRO A 508 1.01 13.53 30.45
C PRO A 508 1.77 14.84 30.74
N ASP A 509 2.99 14.98 30.20
CA ASP A 509 3.88 16.13 30.43
C ASP A 509 4.27 16.76 29.10
N GLY A 510 3.30 17.50 28.52
CA GLY A 510 3.48 18.18 27.24
C GLY A 510 4.47 19.34 27.36
N GLY A 511 5.37 19.46 26.40
CA GLY A 511 6.47 20.42 26.38
C GLY A 511 7.81 19.76 26.70
N LEU A 512 7.90 18.95 27.75
CA LEU A 512 9.03 18.03 27.94
C LEU A 512 8.94 16.86 26.96
N ASN A 513 7.73 16.33 26.78
CA ASN A 513 7.43 15.25 25.84
C ASN A 513 6.59 15.76 24.67
N SER A 514 6.85 15.23 23.48
CA SER A 514 6.08 15.48 22.24
C SER A 514 4.98 14.45 22.01
N GLY A 515 5.03 13.31 22.69
CA GLY A 515 4.02 12.24 22.61
C GLY A 515 3.84 11.69 21.19
N LEU A 516 2.59 11.56 20.76
CA LEU A 516 2.25 11.00 19.45
C LEU A 516 2.12 12.05 18.33
N MET A 517 2.68 13.26 18.51
CA MET A 517 2.62 14.33 17.50
C MET A 517 3.11 13.84 16.11
N THR A 518 4.32 13.29 16.05
CA THR A 518 4.92 12.86 14.78
C THR A 518 4.33 11.56 14.24
N VAL A 519 3.68 10.76 15.05
CA VAL A 519 2.90 9.59 14.59
C VAL A 519 1.75 10.04 13.70
N GLN A 520 1.02 11.10 14.10
CA GLN A 520 -0.03 11.68 13.26
C GLN A 520 0.53 12.30 11.97
N LEU A 521 1.68 13.00 12.04
CA LEU A 521 2.35 13.53 10.83
C LEU A 521 2.75 12.41 9.86
N CYS A 522 3.25 11.29 10.38
CA CYS A 522 3.58 10.11 9.58
C CYS A 522 2.33 9.55 8.89
N ALA A 523 1.23 9.36 9.62
CA ALA A 523 -0.04 8.90 9.05
C ALA A 523 -0.55 9.86 7.95
N ALA A 524 -0.50 11.16 8.18
CA ALA A 524 -0.89 12.18 7.21
C ALA A 524 -0.02 12.13 5.93
N SER A 525 1.29 11.89 6.07
CA SER A 525 2.19 11.75 4.91
C SER A 525 1.83 10.53 4.05
N LEU A 526 1.57 9.37 4.68
CA LEU A 526 1.18 8.14 3.97
C LEU A 526 -0.17 8.30 3.25
N VAL A 527 -1.14 8.97 3.87
CA VAL A 527 -2.43 9.28 3.24
C VAL A 527 -2.26 10.22 2.05
N SER A 528 -1.39 11.22 2.16
CA SER A 528 -1.08 12.14 1.06
C SER A 528 -0.38 11.43 -0.10
N GLU A 529 0.54 10.51 0.17
CA GLU A 529 1.22 9.69 -0.83
C GLU A 529 0.23 8.74 -1.53
N ASN A 530 -0.66 8.11 -0.77
CA ASN A 530 -1.71 7.26 -1.32
C ASN A 530 -2.62 8.00 -2.31
N LYS A 531 -2.87 9.29 -2.14
CA LYS A 531 -3.63 10.10 -3.09
C LYS A 531 -3.03 10.03 -4.50
N VAL A 532 -1.70 10.07 -4.63
CA VAL A 532 -0.99 9.93 -5.90
C VAL A 532 -1.05 8.49 -6.40
N LEU A 533 -0.84 7.51 -5.51
CA LEU A 533 -0.90 6.09 -5.84
C LEU A 533 -2.30 5.63 -6.27
N CYS A 534 -3.36 6.29 -5.84
CA CYS A 534 -4.74 6.01 -6.26
C CYS A 534 -5.08 6.56 -7.66
N HIS A 535 -4.19 7.30 -8.31
CA HIS A 535 -4.41 7.68 -9.71
C HIS A 535 -4.45 6.41 -10.57
N PRO A 536 -5.52 6.14 -11.34
CA PRO A 536 -5.67 4.88 -12.06
C PRO A 536 -4.59 4.66 -13.11
N SER A 537 -3.94 3.50 -13.11
CA SER A 537 -2.97 3.12 -14.15
C SER A 537 -3.67 2.63 -15.41
N SER A 538 -4.83 1.97 -15.25
CA SER A 538 -5.61 1.38 -16.35
C SER A 538 -6.32 2.39 -17.25
N VAL A 539 -6.19 3.70 -16.97
CA VAL A 539 -6.66 4.76 -17.88
C VAL A 539 -5.61 5.16 -18.89
N ASP A 540 -4.38 4.64 -18.78
CA ASP A 540 -3.28 4.87 -19.71
C ASP A 540 -3.13 3.70 -20.68
N SER A 541 -2.67 3.98 -21.88
CA SER A 541 -2.35 2.98 -22.89
C SER A 541 -1.28 3.49 -23.84
N ILE A 542 -0.26 2.65 -24.10
CA ILE A 542 0.87 2.97 -24.98
C ILE A 542 0.96 1.89 -26.05
N PRO A 543 0.88 2.23 -27.36
CA PRO A 543 1.05 1.25 -28.44
C PRO A 543 2.44 0.60 -28.38
N THR A 544 2.47 -0.74 -28.51
CA THR A 544 3.69 -1.54 -28.51
C THR A 544 3.73 -2.47 -29.73
N SER A 545 4.84 -3.21 -29.91
CA SER A 545 5.02 -4.23 -30.96
C SER A 545 4.69 -3.73 -32.36
N CYS A 546 5.24 -2.56 -32.75
CA CYS A 546 4.99 -1.92 -34.04
C CYS A 546 3.49 -1.64 -34.29
N ASN A 547 2.77 -1.16 -33.27
CA ASN A 547 1.33 -0.90 -33.28
C ASN A 547 0.44 -2.14 -33.44
N GLN A 548 0.97 -3.36 -33.38
CA GLN A 548 0.16 -4.56 -33.34
C GLN A 548 -0.61 -4.67 -32.02
N GLU A 549 -0.03 -4.20 -30.94
CA GLU A 549 -0.59 -4.11 -29.59
C GLU A 549 -0.90 -2.63 -29.30
N ASP A 550 -1.95 -2.12 -29.94
CA ASP A 550 -2.30 -0.69 -29.95
C ASP A 550 -3.13 -0.24 -28.76
N HIS A 551 -3.58 -1.18 -27.92
CA HIS A 551 -4.21 -0.94 -26.62
C HIS A 551 -3.74 -1.95 -25.60
N VAL A 552 -3.23 -1.44 -24.44
CA VAL A 552 -2.65 -2.23 -23.36
C VAL A 552 -3.28 -1.86 -22.02
N SER A 553 -3.21 -2.77 -21.02
CA SER A 553 -3.98 -2.65 -19.78
C SER A 553 -3.27 -1.93 -18.64
N MET A 554 -1.94 -1.82 -18.65
CA MET A 554 -1.10 -1.35 -17.53
C MET A 554 -1.31 -2.15 -16.21
N GLY A 555 -1.84 -3.37 -16.27
CA GLY A 555 -2.28 -4.16 -15.11
C GLY A 555 -1.16 -4.48 -14.12
N GLY A 556 0.06 -4.73 -14.58
CA GLY A 556 1.19 -4.97 -13.69
C GLY A 556 1.49 -3.78 -12.77
N PHE A 557 1.28 -2.54 -13.23
CA PHE A 557 1.41 -1.34 -12.41
C PHE A 557 0.22 -1.19 -11.45
N SER A 558 -1.03 -1.39 -11.92
CA SER A 558 -2.22 -1.39 -11.05
C SER A 558 -2.06 -2.35 -9.86
N ALA A 559 -1.59 -3.58 -10.11
CA ALA A 559 -1.41 -4.58 -9.07
C ALA A 559 -0.36 -4.18 -8.02
N ARG A 560 0.80 -3.69 -8.45
CA ARG A 560 1.88 -3.30 -7.54
C ARG A 560 1.49 -2.11 -6.69
N LYS A 561 0.91 -1.05 -7.27
CA LYS A 561 0.51 0.13 -6.50
C LYS A 561 -0.65 -0.16 -5.53
N ALA A 562 -1.59 -1.05 -5.89
CA ALA A 562 -2.66 -1.47 -4.97
C ALA A 562 -2.09 -2.11 -3.70
N LEU A 563 -1.04 -2.93 -3.82
CA LEU A 563 -0.34 -3.51 -2.67
C LEU A 563 0.33 -2.44 -1.82
N THR A 564 1.01 -1.46 -2.43
CA THR A 564 1.63 -0.35 -1.70
C THR A 564 0.59 0.48 -0.94
N VAL A 565 -0.56 0.77 -1.57
CA VAL A 565 -1.67 1.48 -0.90
C VAL A 565 -2.16 0.69 0.32
N ILE A 566 -2.34 -0.63 0.20
CA ILE A 566 -2.76 -1.48 1.32
C ILE A 566 -1.72 -1.45 2.45
N GLU A 567 -0.44 -1.49 2.15
CA GLU A 567 0.64 -1.38 3.14
C GLU A 567 0.59 -0.07 3.91
N HIS A 568 0.35 1.04 3.24
CA HIS A 568 0.16 2.33 3.89
C HIS A 568 -1.11 2.36 4.74
N VAL A 569 -2.20 1.74 4.28
CA VAL A 569 -3.46 1.65 5.06
C VAL A 569 -3.26 0.84 6.34
N GLU A 570 -2.55 -0.29 6.28
CA GLU A 570 -2.19 -1.09 7.47
C GLU A 570 -1.40 -0.26 8.49
N ALA A 571 -0.42 0.52 8.02
CA ALA A 571 0.40 1.37 8.87
C ALA A 571 -0.42 2.49 9.53
N VAL A 572 -1.29 3.18 8.77
CA VAL A 572 -2.14 4.26 9.30
C VAL A 572 -3.13 3.71 10.34
N LEU A 573 -3.75 2.57 10.08
CA LEU A 573 -4.65 1.90 11.03
C LEU A 573 -3.92 1.46 12.31
N ALA A 574 -2.69 0.97 12.20
CA ALA A 574 -1.86 0.62 13.35
C ALA A 574 -1.52 1.86 14.21
N MET A 575 -1.22 2.99 13.57
CA MET A 575 -0.97 4.26 14.26
C MET A 575 -2.22 4.79 14.99
N GLU A 576 -3.41 4.71 14.37
CA GLU A 576 -4.68 5.03 15.03
C GLU A 576 -4.93 4.11 16.23
N LEU A 577 -4.73 2.82 16.05
CA LEU A 577 -4.91 1.82 17.11
C LEU A 577 -3.99 2.08 18.30
N LEU A 578 -2.72 2.38 18.03
CA LEU A 578 -1.74 2.73 19.06
C LEU A 578 -2.19 3.99 19.83
N ALA A 579 -2.65 5.02 19.13
CA ALA A 579 -3.15 6.26 19.73
C ALA A 579 -4.45 6.03 20.54
N GLY A 580 -5.39 5.23 20.02
CA GLY A 580 -6.60 4.85 20.75
C GLY A 580 -6.26 4.12 22.06
N CYS A 581 -5.33 3.18 22.02
CA CYS A 581 -4.86 2.49 23.23
C CYS A 581 -4.15 3.46 24.20
N GLN A 582 -3.41 4.44 23.70
CA GLN A 582 -2.81 5.47 24.54
C GLN A 582 -3.87 6.41 25.13
N GLY A 583 -4.93 6.72 24.40
CA GLY A 583 -6.09 7.47 24.92
C GLY A 583 -6.78 6.77 26.10
N ILE A 584 -6.88 5.43 26.07
CA ILE A 584 -7.43 4.64 27.21
C ILE A 584 -6.61 4.85 28.47
N GLU A 585 -5.29 5.05 28.40
CA GLU A 585 -4.45 5.28 29.59
C GLU A 585 -4.89 6.52 30.37
N PHE A 586 -5.33 7.58 29.67
CA PHE A 586 -5.83 8.80 30.28
C PHE A 586 -7.30 8.73 30.74
N LEU A 587 -7.99 7.67 30.37
CA LEU A 587 -9.36 7.41 30.81
C LEU A 587 -9.45 6.45 31.98
N LYS A 588 -8.34 5.82 32.39
CA LYS A 588 -8.31 4.94 33.56
C LYS A 588 -8.79 5.68 34.83
N PRO A 589 -9.57 5.03 35.71
CA PRO A 589 -9.81 3.56 35.79
C PRO A 589 -10.95 3.05 34.91
N LEU A 590 -11.56 3.88 34.04
CA LEU A 590 -12.67 3.46 33.19
C LEU A 590 -12.24 2.38 32.19
N ILE A 591 -13.12 1.43 31.93
CA ILE A 591 -12.88 0.27 31.07
C ILE A 591 -13.85 0.32 29.88
N SER A 592 -13.38 0.02 28.68
CA SER A 592 -14.16 -0.15 27.46
C SER A 592 -14.97 -1.47 27.49
N THR A 593 -15.73 -1.75 26.43
CA THR A 593 -16.42 -3.04 26.29
C THR A 593 -15.45 -4.22 26.29
N ALA A 594 -15.95 -5.40 26.66
CA ALA A 594 -15.10 -6.61 26.76
C ALA A 594 -14.30 -6.92 25.48
N PRO A 595 -14.88 -6.88 24.24
CA PRO A 595 -14.10 -7.11 23.02
C PRO A 595 -13.05 -6.03 22.77
N LEU A 596 -13.36 -4.75 22.97
CA LEU A 596 -12.41 -3.66 22.78
C LEU A 596 -11.30 -3.65 23.84
N ASN A 597 -11.62 -4.05 25.07
CA ASN A 597 -10.60 -4.23 26.11
C ASN A 597 -9.62 -5.37 25.78
N LYS A 598 -10.08 -6.45 25.12
CA LYS A 598 -9.16 -7.49 24.61
C LYS A 598 -8.23 -6.94 23.53
N VAL A 599 -8.73 -6.10 22.63
CA VAL A 599 -7.90 -5.42 21.61
C VAL A 599 -6.85 -4.54 22.29
N TYR A 600 -7.26 -3.73 23.26
CA TYR A 600 -6.32 -2.94 24.07
C TYR A 600 -5.24 -3.82 24.73
N GLN A 601 -5.61 -4.93 25.38
CA GLN A 601 -4.65 -5.85 25.98
C GLN A 601 -3.70 -6.48 24.96
N LEU A 602 -4.20 -6.83 23.77
CA LEU A 602 -3.40 -7.35 22.67
C LEU A 602 -2.33 -6.34 22.23
N VAL A 603 -2.71 -5.07 22.03
CA VAL A 603 -1.75 -4.01 21.67
C VAL A 603 -0.74 -3.82 22.81
N ARG A 604 -1.18 -3.82 24.06
CA ARG A 604 -0.30 -3.67 25.25
C ARG A 604 0.65 -4.84 25.47
N SER A 605 0.40 -5.98 24.84
CA SER A 605 1.36 -7.11 24.86
C SER A 605 2.61 -6.84 24.01
N VAL A 606 2.54 -5.96 23.03
CA VAL A 606 3.65 -5.62 22.13
C VAL A 606 4.15 -4.18 22.31
N SER A 607 3.28 -3.25 22.72
CA SER A 607 3.62 -1.84 22.93
C SER A 607 3.20 -1.35 24.31
N LYS A 608 4.16 -0.92 25.14
CA LYS A 608 3.90 -0.38 26.47
C LYS A 608 3.27 1.02 26.42
N PRO A 609 2.53 1.44 27.48
CA PRO A 609 2.08 2.83 27.58
C PRO A 609 3.22 3.83 27.39
N LEU A 610 2.92 4.96 26.71
CA LEU A 610 3.87 6.05 26.51
C LEU A 610 3.76 7.01 27.70
N VAL A 611 4.64 6.83 28.69
CA VAL A 611 4.75 7.71 29.86
C VAL A 611 5.75 8.85 29.60
N GLU A 612 6.84 8.54 28.91
CA GLU A 612 7.88 9.46 28.44
C GLU A 612 8.18 9.15 26.96
N ASP A 613 8.66 10.16 26.23
CA ASP A 613 9.08 9.99 24.84
C ASP A 613 10.17 8.92 24.72
N ARG A 614 10.02 8.02 23.77
CA ARG A 614 10.97 6.96 23.43
C ARG A 614 10.99 6.73 21.93
N PHE A 615 11.93 5.95 21.44
CA PHE A 615 11.97 5.51 20.05
C PHE A 615 10.78 4.62 19.75
N LEU A 616 9.77 5.16 18.99
CA LEU A 616 8.46 4.53 18.78
C LEU A 616 8.36 3.67 17.53
N GLN A 617 9.33 3.73 16.59
CA GLN A 617 9.23 2.94 15.36
C GLN A 617 9.05 1.44 15.61
N PRO A 618 9.77 0.79 16.55
CA PRO A 618 9.54 -0.64 16.84
C PRO A 618 8.12 -0.92 17.36
N ASP A 619 7.57 -0.05 18.22
CA ASP A 619 6.18 -0.17 18.69
C ASP A 619 5.18 -0.12 17.52
N ILE A 620 5.40 0.79 16.57
CA ILE A 620 4.55 0.94 15.38
C ILE A 620 4.65 -0.30 14.49
N GLU A 621 5.86 -0.81 14.25
CA GLU A 621 6.09 -2.02 13.43
C GLU A 621 5.42 -3.25 14.04
N ASP A 622 5.53 -3.43 15.37
CA ASP A 622 4.89 -4.52 16.08
C ASP A 622 3.35 -4.45 15.96
N VAL A 623 2.77 -3.25 16.05
CA VAL A 623 1.31 -3.08 15.88
C VAL A 623 0.91 -3.26 14.41
N ILE A 624 1.71 -2.81 13.44
CA ILE A 624 1.50 -3.11 12.02
C ILE A 624 1.47 -4.63 11.80
N GLN A 625 2.38 -5.36 12.44
CA GLN A 625 2.41 -6.81 12.32
C GLN A 625 1.16 -7.47 12.89
N LEU A 626 0.60 -6.98 14.01
CA LEU A 626 -0.69 -7.45 14.52
C LEU A 626 -1.83 -7.27 13.50
N VAL A 627 -1.84 -6.13 12.78
CA VAL A 627 -2.82 -5.86 11.71
C VAL A 627 -2.60 -6.80 10.53
N ARG A 628 -1.36 -6.97 10.04
CA ARG A 628 -0.99 -7.86 8.92
C ARG A 628 -1.35 -9.31 9.20
N ASP A 629 -1.10 -9.77 10.41
CA ASP A 629 -1.40 -11.12 10.89
C ASP A 629 -2.88 -11.32 11.26
N ASN A 630 -3.71 -10.27 11.02
CA ASN A 630 -5.15 -10.29 11.28
C ASN A 630 -5.50 -10.55 12.76
N LYS A 631 -4.57 -10.28 13.70
CA LYS A 631 -4.74 -10.57 15.12
C LYS A 631 -5.82 -9.74 15.78
N ILE A 632 -6.03 -8.51 15.35
CA ILE A 632 -7.09 -7.62 15.83
C ILE A 632 -8.47 -8.25 15.56
N TRP A 633 -8.67 -8.78 14.35
CA TRP A 633 -9.91 -9.46 13.99
C TRP A 633 -10.09 -10.77 14.76
N GLU A 634 -9.06 -11.61 14.82
CA GLU A 634 -9.10 -12.88 15.56
C GLU A 634 -9.50 -12.69 17.03
N CYS A 635 -9.05 -11.57 17.62
CA CYS A 635 -9.35 -11.22 19.01
C CYS A 635 -10.85 -10.97 19.26
N VAL A 636 -11.57 -10.36 18.30
CA VAL A 636 -12.99 -9.98 18.44
C VAL A 636 -13.95 -10.93 17.73
N GLN A 637 -13.49 -11.72 16.79
CA GLN A 637 -14.32 -12.61 15.95
C GLN A 637 -15.26 -13.53 16.76
N PRO A 638 -14.82 -14.19 17.85
CA PRO A 638 -15.71 -15.04 18.65
C PRO A 638 -16.91 -14.26 19.21
N HIS A 639 -16.66 -13.04 19.71
CA HIS A 639 -17.70 -12.16 20.22
C HIS A 639 -18.68 -11.73 19.13
N LEU A 640 -18.16 -11.29 17.97
CA LEU A 640 -18.98 -10.90 16.84
C LEU A 640 -19.84 -12.05 16.30
N LYS A 641 -19.34 -13.29 16.34
CA LYS A 641 -20.10 -14.49 15.96
C LYS A 641 -21.29 -14.72 16.89
N THR A 642 -21.08 -14.67 18.18
CA THR A 642 -22.14 -14.83 19.19
C THR A 642 -23.23 -13.78 19.03
N LEU A 643 -22.84 -12.50 18.86
CA LEU A 643 -23.81 -11.43 18.69
C LEU A 643 -24.56 -11.50 17.37
N ARG A 644 -23.93 -11.99 16.31
CA ARG A 644 -24.60 -12.27 15.03
C ARG A 644 -25.67 -13.34 15.18
N GLU A 645 -25.37 -14.43 15.89
CA GLU A 645 -26.34 -15.49 16.18
C GLU A 645 -27.54 -14.95 16.99
N MET A 646 -27.30 -14.03 17.94
CA MET A 646 -28.37 -13.33 18.68
C MET A 646 -29.22 -12.45 17.76
N GLU A 647 -28.62 -11.65 16.88
CA GLU A 647 -29.34 -10.77 15.94
C GLU A 647 -30.15 -11.57 14.89
N GLU A 648 -29.69 -12.77 14.51
CA GLU A 648 -30.42 -13.70 13.63
C GLU A 648 -31.67 -14.25 14.32
N LEU A 649 -31.66 -14.43 15.64
CA LEU A 649 -32.82 -14.86 16.45
C LEU A 649 -33.77 -13.71 16.78
N ASP A 650 -33.22 -12.54 17.07
CA ASP A 650 -33.97 -11.31 17.37
C ASP A 650 -33.30 -10.12 16.66
N PRO A 651 -33.86 -9.60 15.56
CA PRO A 651 -33.29 -8.47 14.81
C PRO A 651 -33.11 -7.19 15.64
N ASP A 652 -33.80 -7.07 16.75
CA ASP A 652 -33.73 -5.93 17.67
C ASP A 652 -32.78 -6.15 18.86
N ALA A 653 -32.18 -7.34 18.99
CA ALA A 653 -31.30 -7.70 20.11
C ALA A 653 -30.11 -6.74 20.32
N LEU A 654 -29.61 -6.13 19.25
CA LEU A 654 -28.51 -5.15 19.27
C LEU A 654 -29.01 -3.70 19.05
N ARG A 655 -30.30 -3.46 19.18
CA ARG A 655 -30.85 -2.10 19.08
C ARG A 655 -30.44 -1.30 20.31
N VAL A 656 -29.87 -0.14 20.11
CA VAL A 656 -29.47 0.75 21.21
C VAL A 656 -30.70 1.45 21.77
N ASP A 657 -31.04 1.23 23.03
CA ASP A 657 -32.12 1.96 23.70
C ASP A 657 -31.77 3.47 23.74
N ALA A 658 -32.78 4.33 23.52
CA ALA A 658 -32.67 5.78 23.67
C ALA A 658 -32.18 6.20 25.08
N LYS A 659 -32.34 5.34 26.08
CA LYS A 659 -31.89 5.55 27.47
C LYS A 659 -30.44 5.12 27.71
N THR A 660 -29.76 4.54 26.71
CA THR A 660 -28.34 4.18 26.86
C THR A 660 -27.46 5.42 26.91
N PRO A 661 -26.25 5.35 27.46
CA PRO A 661 -25.34 6.49 27.58
C PRO A 661 -25.08 7.23 26.27
N THR A 662 -25.18 6.52 25.16
CA THR A 662 -24.97 7.03 23.82
C THR A 662 -26.28 7.44 23.12
N GLY A 663 -27.42 7.22 23.77
CA GLY A 663 -28.73 7.67 23.32
C GLY A 663 -29.07 9.03 23.94
N ILE A 664 -28.93 10.10 23.17
CA ILE A 664 -29.42 11.41 23.61
C ILE A 664 -30.93 11.33 23.72
N VAL A 665 -31.44 11.37 24.95
CA VAL A 665 -32.86 11.57 25.18
C VAL A 665 -33.19 13.00 24.81
N MET A 666 -33.73 13.23 23.61
CA MET A 666 -34.19 14.53 23.13
C MET A 666 -35.42 15.05 23.89
N SER A 667 -35.77 14.50 25.06
CA SER A 667 -36.97 14.84 25.79
C SER A 667 -36.82 15.94 26.83
N GLU A 668 -35.63 16.35 27.17
CA GLU A 668 -35.45 17.56 27.97
C GLU A 668 -35.11 18.70 27.01
N ARG A 669 -36.07 19.65 26.94
CA ARG A 669 -35.95 20.89 26.19
C ARG A 669 -34.60 21.53 26.52
N LEU A 670 -33.76 21.76 25.51
CA LEU A 670 -32.75 22.78 25.60
C LEU A 670 -33.47 24.07 26.00
N GLU A 671 -33.40 24.43 27.26
CA GLU A 671 -33.77 25.79 27.65
C GLU A 671 -32.83 26.71 26.89
N THR A 672 -33.35 27.37 25.88
CA THR A 672 -32.67 28.52 25.28
C THR A 672 -32.39 29.47 26.44
N PRO A 673 -31.15 29.95 26.62
CA PRO A 673 -30.87 30.99 27.60
C PRO A 673 -31.89 32.11 27.36
N ALA A 674 -32.66 32.44 28.39
CA ALA A 674 -33.52 33.56 28.34
C ALA A 674 -32.69 34.79 27.98
N HIS A 675 -32.92 35.34 26.80
CA HIS A 675 -32.46 36.69 26.50
C HIS A 675 -33.16 37.58 27.50
N ASP A 676 -32.41 38.10 28.47
CA ASP A 676 -32.82 39.22 29.27
C ASP A 676 -33.12 40.38 28.30
N SER A 677 -34.44 40.56 28.05
CA SER A 677 -34.92 41.74 27.39
C SER A 677 -34.90 42.90 28.42
N ALA A 678 -33.75 43.54 28.53
CA ALA A 678 -33.69 44.86 29.12
C ALA A 678 -34.35 45.82 28.11
N SER A 679 -35.53 46.28 28.49
CA SER A 679 -36.23 47.37 27.88
C SER A 679 -35.39 48.65 27.88
N ASN A 680 -35.10 49.17 26.70
CA ASN A 680 -34.94 50.61 26.53
C ASN A 680 -35.73 51.03 25.29
N SER A 681 -36.81 51.71 25.58
CA SER A 681 -37.57 52.59 24.70
C SER A 681 -36.67 53.73 24.27
N ASP A 682 -36.47 53.91 22.98
CA ASP A 682 -36.43 55.28 22.40
C ASP A 682 -36.85 55.16 20.92
N GLU A 683 -37.91 55.95 20.67
CA GLU A 683 -38.53 56.25 19.38
C GLU A 683 -37.49 56.93 18.47
N HIS A 684 -37.35 56.44 17.24
CA HIS A 684 -37.23 57.35 16.08
C HIS A 684 -37.79 56.68 14.84
N SER A 685 -38.86 57.25 14.36
CA SER A 685 -39.41 57.11 13.01
C SER A 685 -38.39 57.52 11.97
N ASP A 686 -38.26 56.80 10.92
CA ASP A 686 -38.09 57.31 9.56
C ASP A 686 -38.56 56.33 8.52
N GLU A 687 -39.53 56.75 7.76
CA GLU A 687 -40.03 56.17 6.51
C GLU A 687 -38.91 56.04 5.49
N TYR A 688 -38.82 54.91 4.77
CA TYR A 688 -38.39 54.92 3.38
C TYR A 688 -39.13 53.90 2.53
N THR A 689 -39.70 54.45 1.51
CA THR A 689 -40.59 53.93 0.49
C THR A 689 -40.02 52.86 -0.40
N ASP A 690 -40.91 52.00 -0.86
CA ASP A 690 -40.90 51.14 -2.04
C ASP A 690 -40.11 51.70 -3.25
N ARG A 691 -39.35 50.88 -3.92
CA ARG A 691 -39.25 50.85 -5.39
C ARG A 691 -38.88 49.47 -5.91
N ASP A 692 -39.85 48.91 -6.63
CA ASP A 692 -39.68 47.93 -7.71
C ASP A 692 -38.54 48.29 -8.66
N THR A 693 -37.85 47.31 -9.19
CA THR A 693 -37.80 46.90 -10.61
C THR A 693 -36.83 45.75 -10.88
N SER A 694 -37.40 44.71 -11.42
CA SER A 694 -36.94 43.79 -12.48
C SER A 694 -35.63 44.15 -13.23
N ASN A 695 -34.63 43.24 -13.23
CA ASN A 695 -34.19 42.48 -14.43
C ASN A 695 -33.31 41.31 -14.03
#